data_e28f6ee800bd90b8f650cee6a81be0ce
#
_entry.id   e28f6ee800bd90b8f650cee6a81be0ce
#
_cell.length_a   1.000
_cell.length_b   1.000
_cell.length_c   1.000
_cell.angle_alpha   90.00
_cell.angle_beta   90.00
_cell.angle_gamma   90.00
#
_symmetry.space_group_name_H-M   'P 1'
#
loop_
_entity.id
_entity.type
_entity.pdbx_description
1 polymer ?
#
loop_
_entity_poly.entity_id
_entity_poly.type
_entity_poly.pdbx_seq_one_letter_code
_entity_poly.pdbx_strand_id
1 'polypeptide(L)'
;MVRSAAARNFGLGATALGLVLATSTLAGPVDKVTPKDHNPTLNAGGKATDGPAQASPWAYAGKQGIGASYEAYLNYQYSDKAVTGTVSKVWFSLAQGVLTETMYGRIHEAQIREMQLAITGDGWTAFEDKDTTSHVEYIDTDAAGRPLSPAYRVTNTDKQGRFVIIKDFFTDPDHQSLMMRVTVKALKGPVTPYIILDPSMANTSGDDEGHANVSALTAWQGNVALALTGSVPFKKANVGYTGVSDDIAELTAHQQLGTLHSALDKGKGNIALVGQMAPVTTSLTTDFALGFGATPAAATSQAQATLKTGYTEVLARYNGTGSRIGWEDYLAGLTELKSLVPYTEDNGKLLYASALSLKVQEDRTAAGAMIASLSNPWGDELKTDVSSTGYKAVWPRDFYQVSMALAALGDRQTPVAAFRYLPTVQVTDKTPGNHGVTGWFQQKSHVDGTPEWVGVQLDQTAMPILLGARLEQLGYISKDELLKAYATSLKPAATFLSHGGKVGLGWNDAVITPPYSQQERWEEQEGYSPSTTAAIIAGLEAAADIATQAGDAASAKDFAQHADDYSQKLETRLVTASGKVMGDDKPATYYLRISRTEDANNPGTEDERNGHPGLRSDLMVDAGFLELVRYGVRPADDSNIEKSVQVVDDQSLPDNLRVRYDFHFAGVPQAIPGFRRYGNDGYGDKTSGGDYAVNGQMSADQRGRVWPIFTGERGHYELARDAEKAGGATDADIQAIRDTYVKGMELFANEGLMLPEQVFDGVGSNQPHDYTMGQGTDSATPLAWTHAEYIKLLRSLRDRQVWDRNATTFDHFAKGK
;
A
#
# COMPACT_ATOMS: atom_id res chain seq x y z
N MET A 1 22.10 35.61 -0.47
CA MET A 1 21.16 35.31 -1.54
C MET A 1 21.70 34.13 -2.30
N VAL A 2 21.41 32.94 -1.83
CA VAL A 2 21.58 31.70 -2.60
C VAL A 2 20.20 31.12 -2.64
N ARG A 3 19.55 31.23 -3.78
CA ARG A 3 18.24 30.60 -4.01
C ARG A 3 18.48 29.10 -4.05
N SER A 4 17.93 28.39 -3.08
CA SER A 4 17.84 26.94 -3.08
C SER A 4 17.03 26.51 -4.31
N ALA A 5 17.70 25.90 -5.28
CA ALA A 5 17.09 25.31 -6.46
C ALA A 5 16.41 23.96 -6.17
N ALA A 6 16.28 23.62 -4.89
CA ALA A 6 15.86 22.30 -4.45
C ALA A 6 14.34 22.13 -4.25
N ALA A 7 13.58 23.25 -4.20
CA ALA A 7 12.16 23.20 -3.87
C ALA A 7 11.21 22.90 -5.02
N ARG A 8 11.71 22.59 -6.23
CA ARG A 8 10.85 22.50 -7.42
C ARG A 8 10.43 21.11 -7.88
N ASN A 9 10.81 20.05 -7.18
CA ASN A 9 10.61 18.69 -7.70
C ASN A 9 9.94 17.70 -6.74
N PHE A 10 9.12 18.16 -5.81
CA PHE A 10 8.55 17.30 -4.78
C PHE A 10 7.03 17.11 -4.81
N GLY A 11 6.38 17.59 -5.79
CA GLY A 11 5.12 16.99 -6.17
C GLY A 11 5.45 15.90 -7.17
N LEU A 12 5.03 14.69 -6.96
CA LEU A 12 5.16 13.57 -7.89
C LEU A 12 5.86 13.95 -9.21
N GLY A 13 7.17 13.83 -9.25
CA GLY A 13 7.98 13.82 -10.45
C GLY A 13 7.67 14.78 -11.60
N ALA A 14 7.21 15.98 -11.36
CA ALA A 14 7.21 16.99 -12.40
C ALA A 14 8.60 17.62 -12.52
N THR A 15 9.60 16.82 -12.85
CA THR A 15 10.82 17.37 -13.45
C THR A 15 10.44 17.92 -14.80
N ALA A 16 10.50 19.23 -14.94
CA ALA A 16 10.57 19.85 -16.23
C ALA A 16 11.86 19.39 -16.93
N LEU A 17 11.83 18.21 -17.50
CA LEU A 17 12.71 17.88 -18.61
C LEU A 17 12.07 18.45 -19.88
N GLY A 18 12.89 19.09 -20.66
CA GLY A 18 12.51 19.92 -21.78
C GLY A 18 11.41 19.35 -22.63
N LEU A 19 10.46 20.22 -22.93
CA LEU A 19 9.44 20.09 -23.94
C LEU A 19 10.09 19.68 -25.27
N VAL A 20 10.24 18.40 -25.50
CA VAL A 20 10.13 17.88 -26.85
C VAL A 20 8.63 17.74 -27.06
N LEU A 21 8.07 18.70 -27.77
CA LEU A 21 6.77 18.58 -28.38
C LEU A 21 6.81 17.36 -29.32
N ALA A 22 6.61 16.17 -28.74
CA ALA A 22 6.01 15.10 -29.51
C ALA A 22 4.56 15.55 -29.66
N THR A 23 4.26 16.10 -30.84
CA THR A 23 2.89 16.20 -31.30
C THR A 23 2.29 14.82 -31.14
N SER A 24 1.45 14.63 -30.11
CA SER A 24 0.52 13.52 -30.09
C SER A 24 -0.32 13.70 -31.36
N THR A 25 0.01 12.96 -32.37
CA THR A 25 -0.98 12.64 -33.39
C THR A 25 -2.06 11.92 -32.61
N LEU A 26 -3.17 12.63 -32.35
CA LEU A 26 -4.44 12.00 -32.03
C LEU A 26 -4.52 10.79 -32.95
N ALA A 27 -4.60 9.58 -32.40
CA ALA A 27 -4.92 8.40 -33.16
C ALA A 27 -6.18 8.79 -33.94
N GLY A 28 -6.07 8.82 -35.24
CA GLY A 28 -7.23 9.07 -36.12
C GLY A 28 -8.29 8.04 -35.78
N PRO A 29 -9.55 8.30 -36.12
CA PRO A 29 -10.62 7.34 -35.85
C PRO A 29 -10.14 5.98 -36.41
N VAL A 30 -10.13 4.97 -35.52
CA VAL A 30 -9.82 3.59 -35.91
C VAL A 30 -10.68 3.30 -37.13
N ASP A 31 -10.05 3.07 -38.29
CA ASP A 31 -10.76 2.75 -39.52
C ASP A 31 -11.67 1.58 -39.18
N LYS A 32 -12.98 1.77 -39.39
CA LYS A 32 -13.97 0.71 -39.21
C LYS A 32 -13.53 -0.45 -40.10
N VAL A 33 -13.01 -1.50 -39.46
CA VAL A 33 -12.67 -2.74 -40.16
C VAL A 33 -13.91 -3.18 -40.90
N THR A 34 -13.88 -3.10 -42.23
CA THR A 34 -14.98 -3.61 -43.06
C THR A 34 -15.08 -5.11 -42.84
N PRO A 35 -16.26 -5.66 -42.56
CA PRO A 35 -16.42 -7.08 -42.35
C PRO A 35 -15.95 -7.88 -43.55
N LYS A 36 -14.83 -8.56 -43.43
CA LYS A 36 -14.40 -9.59 -44.38
C LYS A 36 -14.84 -10.94 -43.83
N ASP A 37 -15.02 -11.92 -44.73
CA ASP A 37 -15.46 -13.30 -44.41
C ASP A 37 -14.82 -13.81 -43.12
N HIS A 38 -15.68 -14.03 -42.09
CA HIS A 38 -15.27 -14.29 -40.69
C HIS A 38 -15.05 -15.79 -40.42
N ASN A 39 -14.41 -16.48 -41.33
CA ASN A 39 -13.93 -17.84 -41.07
C ASN A 39 -12.56 -17.70 -40.36
N PRO A 40 -12.47 -18.04 -39.03
CA PRO A 40 -11.21 -17.91 -38.31
C PRO A 40 -10.17 -18.77 -38.97
N THR A 41 -9.15 -18.15 -39.51
CA THR A 41 -8.03 -18.84 -40.16
C THR A 41 -6.96 -19.13 -39.11
N LEU A 42 -6.71 -20.40 -38.81
CA LEU A 42 -5.59 -20.78 -37.98
C LEU A 42 -4.30 -20.53 -38.76
N ASN A 43 -3.59 -19.47 -38.43
CA ASN A 43 -2.36 -19.10 -39.07
C ASN A 43 -1.19 -19.66 -38.25
N ALA A 44 -0.94 -20.98 -38.39
CA ALA A 44 0.15 -21.64 -37.69
C ALA A 44 1.50 -21.01 -38.05
N GLY A 45 2.09 -20.25 -37.11
CA GLY A 45 3.32 -19.49 -37.32
C GLY A 45 3.14 -18.10 -37.91
N GLY A 46 1.88 -17.65 -38.11
CA GLY A 46 1.59 -16.27 -38.47
C GLY A 46 2.02 -15.29 -37.37
N LYS A 47 2.44 -14.09 -37.79
CA LYS A 47 2.90 -13.04 -36.86
C LYS A 47 1.93 -11.86 -36.88
N ALA A 48 1.63 -11.34 -35.69
CA ALA A 48 0.83 -10.15 -35.52
C ALA A 48 1.59 -8.90 -35.97
N THR A 49 0.87 -7.89 -36.44
CA THR A 49 1.42 -6.58 -36.82
C THR A 49 1.69 -5.72 -35.58
N ASP A 50 2.51 -4.66 -35.74
CA ASP A 50 2.86 -3.71 -34.69
C ASP A 50 1.66 -3.16 -33.91
N GLY A 51 1.86 -2.98 -32.63
CA GLY A 51 0.84 -2.52 -31.70
C GLY A 51 0.98 -1.07 -31.24
N PRO A 52 0.08 -0.63 -30.35
CA PRO A 52 0.07 0.71 -29.80
C PRO A 52 1.26 0.97 -28.86
N ALA A 53 1.32 2.21 -28.37
CA ALA A 53 2.30 2.62 -27.37
C ALA A 53 2.17 1.84 -26.06
N GLN A 54 3.22 1.90 -25.26
CA GLN A 54 3.29 1.32 -23.92
C GLN A 54 2.16 1.81 -23.01
N ALA A 55 1.55 0.88 -22.26
CA ALA A 55 0.57 1.17 -21.22
C ALA A 55 1.23 1.21 -19.83
N SER A 56 0.47 1.58 -18.80
CA SER A 56 0.89 1.42 -17.41
C SER A 56 0.95 -0.07 -17.04
N PRO A 57 1.94 -0.52 -16.23
CA PRO A 57 1.93 -1.85 -15.66
C PRO A 57 0.87 -2.00 -14.55
N TRP A 58 0.34 -0.90 -14.03
CA TRP A 58 -0.62 -0.86 -12.94
C TRP A 58 -2.04 -0.75 -13.47
N ALA A 59 -2.93 -1.61 -12.98
CA ALA A 59 -4.36 -1.55 -13.24
C ALA A 59 -5.11 -1.45 -11.91
N TYR A 60 -6.22 -0.73 -11.85
CA TYR A 60 -7.19 -0.72 -10.74
C TYR A 60 -6.59 -0.68 -9.33
N ALA A 61 -6.49 0.50 -8.74
CA ALA A 61 -5.87 0.70 -7.43
C ALA A 61 -6.69 0.16 -6.25
N GLY A 62 -8.01 0.16 -6.35
CA GLY A 62 -8.94 -0.33 -5.31
C GLY A 62 -8.98 -1.85 -5.22
N LYS A 63 -7.94 -2.49 -4.64
CA LYS A 63 -7.91 -3.96 -4.53
C LYS A 63 -8.95 -4.48 -3.55
N GLN A 64 -9.61 -5.58 -3.95
CA GLN A 64 -10.57 -6.33 -3.13
C GLN A 64 -9.92 -7.56 -2.47
N GLY A 65 -8.71 -7.92 -2.87
CA GLY A 65 -7.94 -9.01 -2.30
C GLY A 65 -6.48 -8.97 -2.75
N ILE A 66 -5.58 -9.39 -1.85
CA ILE A 66 -4.17 -9.59 -2.14
C ILE A 66 -3.72 -10.91 -1.54
N GLY A 67 -2.82 -11.63 -2.21
CA GLY A 67 -2.38 -12.93 -1.72
C GLY A 67 -0.98 -13.32 -2.17
N ALA A 68 -0.38 -14.21 -1.38
CA ALA A 68 0.89 -14.90 -1.62
C ALA A 68 0.91 -16.15 -0.75
N SER A 69 1.79 -17.09 -1.00
CA SER A 69 2.02 -18.22 -0.08
C SER A 69 2.65 -17.75 1.22
N TYR A 70 2.26 -18.36 2.34
CA TYR A 70 3.00 -18.21 3.58
C TYR A 70 4.33 -18.93 3.48
N GLU A 71 5.39 -18.26 3.88
CA GLU A 71 6.74 -18.79 3.92
C GLU A 71 7.32 -18.63 5.32
N ALA A 72 7.77 -19.74 5.91
CA ALA A 72 8.40 -19.71 7.22
C ALA A 72 9.88 -19.30 7.10
N TYR A 73 10.36 -18.57 8.08
CA TYR A 73 11.80 -18.24 8.16
C TYR A 73 12.65 -19.41 8.60
N LEU A 74 13.85 -19.49 8.03
CA LEU A 74 14.98 -20.21 8.59
C LEU A 74 15.98 -19.19 9.16
N ASN A 75 16.10 -19.12 10.49
CA ASN A 75 16.95 -18.12 11.15
C ASN A 75 16.67 -16.66 10.69
N TYR A 76 15.39 -16.29 10.59
CA TYR A 76 14.91 -14.98 10.14
C TYR A 76 15.29 -14.63 8.70
N GLN A 77 15.48 -15.63 7.86
CA GLN A 77 15.72 -15.49 6.41
C GLN A 77 14.81 -16.45 5.65
N TYR A 78 14.47 -16.10 4.42
CA TYR A 78 13.86 -17.04 3.49
C TYR A 78 14.91 -17.91 2.83
N SER A 79 14.66 -19.20 2.73
CA SER A 79 15.61 -20.17 2.16
C SER A 79 14.88 -21.38 1.62
N ASP A 80 15.23 -21.81 0.41
CA ASP A 80 14.75 -23.07 -0.16
C ASP A 80 15.14 -24.32 0.67
N LYS A 81 15.98 -24.13 1.70
CA LYS A 81 16.32 -25.16 2.70
C LYS A 81 15.49 -25.01 3.98
N ALA A 82 14.54 -24.09 4.01
CA ALA A 82 13.70 -23.87 5.16
C ALA A 82 12.74 -25.05 5.41
N VAL A 83 12.03 -24.98 6.53
CA VAL A 83 11.04 -26.00 6.95
C VAL A 83 9.97 -26.23 5.87
N THR A 84 9.63 -25.20 5.09
CA THR A 84 8.66 -25.29 4.01
C THR A 84 9.20 -25.83 2.70
N GLY A 85 10.51 -25.90 2.48
CA GLY A 85 11.14 -26.31 1.21
C GLY A 85 11.30 -25.14 0.24
N THR A 86 10.62 -25.16 -0.91
CA THR A 86 10.65 -24.06 -1.89
C THR A 86 10.06 -22.77 -1.31
N VAL A 87 10.69 -21.64 -1.59
CA VAL A 87 10.13 -20.31 -1.31
C VAL A 87 9.39 -19.81 -2.54
N SER A 88 8.08 -19.71 -2.45
CA SER A 88 7.25 -19.10 -3.50
C SER A 88 7.41 -17.58 -3.49
N LYS A 89 7.76 -17.02 -4.66
CA LYS A 89 7.98 -15.59 -4.87
C LYS A 89 6.92 -15.01 -5.80
N VAL A 90 5.66 -15.42 -5.57
CA VAL A 90 4.51 -15.01 -6.38
C VAL A 90 3.50 -14.31 -5.47
N TRP A 91 3.11 -13.10 -5.86
CA TRP A 91 2.02 -12.33 -5.25
C TRP A 91 0.97 -12.04 -6.29
N PHE A 92 -0.27 -11.87 -5.85
CA PHE A 92 -1.37 -11.48 -6.73
C PHE A 92 -2.28 -10.48 -6.05
N SER A 93 -3.03 -9.75 -6.86
CA SER A 93 -4.08 -8.86 -6.42
C SER A 93 -5.35 -8.99 -7.26
N LEU A 94 -6.48 -8.67 -6.65
CA LEU A 94 -7.81 -8.74 -7.23
C LEU A 94 -8.47 -7.37 -7.13
N ALA A 95 -9.02 -6.87 -8.23
CA ALA A 95 -9.82 -5.65 -8.25
C ALA A 95 -10.87 -5.74 -9.34
N GLN A 96 -12.01 -5.09 -9.15
CA GLN A 96 -13.13 -5.06 -10.11
C GLN A 96 -13.52 -6.45 -10.66
N GLY A 97 -13.36 -7.48 -9.83
CA GLY A 97 -13.69 -8.85 -10.19
C GLY A 97 -12.68 -9.57 -11.06
N VAL A 98 -11.51 -8.98 -11.37
CA VAL A 98 -10.46 -9.58 -12.20
C VAL A 98 -9.15 -9.77 -11.44
N LEU A 99 -8.28 -10.62 -11.95
CA LEU A 99 -6.90 -10.73 -11.49
C LEU A 99 -6.11 -9.54 -12.06
N THR A 100 -5.46 -8.80 -11.18
CA THR A 100 -4.60 -7.68 -11.56
C THR A 100 -3.15 -7.96 -11.15
N GLU A 101 -2.28 -7.00 -11.29
CA GLU A 101 -0.84 -7.09 -11.06
C GLU A 101 -0.41 -8.35 -10.29
N THR A 102 0.12 -9.33 -10.98
CA THR A 102 0.73 -10.51 -10.38
C THR A 102 2.23 -10.35 -10.44
N MET A 103 2.87 -10.30 -9.27
CA MET A 103 4.30 -10.08 -9.15
C MET A 103 5.04 -11.40 -9.04
N TYR A 104 6.26 -11.43 -9.60
CA TYR A 104 7.15 -12.58 -9.48
C TYR A 104 8.60 -12.14 -9.34
N GLY A 105 9.30 -12.80 -8.43
CA GLY A 105 10.69 -12.52 -8.09
C GLY A 105 10.78 -11.55 -6.93
N ARG A 106 10.64 -10.25 -7.17
CA ARG A 106 10.48 -9.22 -6.14
C ARG A 106 9.03 -8.73 -6.09
N ILE A 107 8.61 -8.33 -4.92
CA ILE A 107 7.22 -7.89 -4.68
C ILE A 107 6.79 -6.67 -5.51
N HIS A 108 7.73 -5.88 -6.02
CA HIS A 108 7.47 -4.70 -6.84
C HIS A 108 7.58 -4.95 -8.35
N GLU A 109 7.88 -6.18 -8.79
CA GLU A 109 8.03 -6.52 -10.19
C GLU A 109 6.77 -7.20 -10.74
N ALA A 110 5.82 -6.40 -11.26
CA ALA A 110 4.65 -6.93 -11.94
C ALA A 110 5.04 -7.65 -13.23
N GLN A 111 4.35 -8.75 -13.52
CA GLN A 111 4.53 -9.56 -14.73
C GLN A 111 3.24 -9.65 -15.55
N ILE A 112 2.11 -9.28 -14.98
CA ILE A 112 0.86 -9.01 -15.71
C ILE A 112 0.27 -7.69 -15.22
N ARG A 113 -0.44 -7.01 -16.11
CA ARG A 113 -1.31 -5.90 -15.78
C ARG A 113 -2.67 -6.42 -15.33
N GLU A 114 -3.29 -7.28 -16.14
CA GLU A 114 -4.55 -7.94 -15.78
C GLU A 114 -4.77 -9.26 -16.51
N MET A 115 -5.68 -10.06 -15.96
CA MET A 115 -6.26 -11.22 -16.63
C MET A 115 -7.76 -11.29 -16.36
N GLN A 116 -8.57 -11.27 -17.42
CA GLN A 116 -10.03 -11.29 -17.35
C GLN A 116 -10.62 -12.29 -18.34
N LEU A 117 -11.93 -12.56 -18.22
CA LEU A 117 -12.69 -13.32 -19.20
C LEU A 117 -13.55 -12.39 -20.05
N ALA A 118 -13.60 -12.71 -21.36
CA ALA A 118 -14.69 -12.29 -22.22
C ALA A 118 -15.63 -13.48 -22.47
N ILE A 119 -16.92 -13.21 -22.49
CA ILE A 119 -17.96 -14.23 -22.77
C ILE A 119 -18.72 -13.81 -24.02
N THR A 120 -18.85 -14.74 -24.97
CA THR A 120 -19.68 -14.50 -26.15
C THR A 120 -20.90 -15.41 -26.18
N GLY A 121 -21.96 -14.87 -26.72
CA GLY A 121 -23.21 -15.62 -27.02
C GLY A 121 -23.77 -15.23 -28.39
N ASP A 122 -25.00 -15.59 -28.68
CA ASP A 122 -25.64 -15.27 -29.95
C ASP A 122 -25.87 -13.76 -30.08
N GLY A 123 -25.04 -13.12 -30.89
CA GLY A 123 -25.08 -11.68 -31.19
C GLY A 123 -24.58 -10.73 -30.09
N TRP A 124 -23.84 -11.22 -29.09
CA TRP A 124 -23.31 -10.35 -28.02
C TRP A 124 -21.96 -10.83 -27.49
N THR A 125 -21.18 -9.87 -26.98
CA THR A 125 -19.96 -10.09 -26.20
C THR A 125 -20.06 -9.30 -24.91
N ALA A 126 -19.53 -9.84 -23.82
CA ALA A 126 -19.45 -9.18 -22.51
C ALA A 126 -18.06 -9.39 -21.91
N PHE A 127 -17.50 -8.34 -21.28
CA PHE A 127 -16.23 -8.36 -20.58
C PHE A 127 -16.44 -8.33 -19.07
N GLU A 128 -15.61 -9.05 -18.33
CA GLU A 128 -15.77 -9.19 -16.88
C GLU A 128 -15.75 -7.87 -16.14
N ASP A 129 -14.78 -7.00 -16.45
CA ASP A 129 -14.57 -5.71 -15.81
C ASP A 129 -15.74 -4.73 -16.02
N LYS A 130 -16.38 -4.76 -17.18
CA LYS A 130 -17.38 -3.77 -17.62
C LYS A 130 -18.83 -4.25 -17.48
N ASP A 131 -19.07 -5.52 -17.81
CA ASP A 131 -20.42 -6.03 -18.03
C ASP A 131 -20.93 -6.89 -16.88
N THR A 132 -20.12 -7.09 -15.83
CA THR A 132 -20.50 -7.87 -14.65
C THR A 132 -20.56 -7.05 -13.38
N THR A 133 -21.22 -7.60 -12.37
CA THR A 133 -21.12 -7.17 -10.98
C THR A 133 -20.30 -8.23 -10.25
N SER A 134 -19.22 -7.81 -9.59
CA SER A 134 -18.34 -8.73 -8.85
C SER A 134 -18.69 -8.81 -7.37
N HIS A 135 -18.36 -9.95 -6.79
CA HIS A 135 -18.38 -10.19 -5.35
C HIS A 135 -17.13 -11.01 -4.98
N VAL A 136 -16.43 -10.61 -3.92
CA VAL A 136 -15.21 -11.26 -3.43
C VAL A 136 -15.44 -11.83 -2.04
N GLU A 137 -15.08 -13.09 -1.84
CA GLU A 137 -15.15 -13.77 -0.54
C GLU A 137 -13.88 -14.61 -0.30
N TYR A 138 -13.55 -14.81 0.97
CA TYR A 138 -12.49 -15.75 1.37
C TYR A 138 -12.99 -17.19 1.22
N ILE A 139 -12.15 -18.07 0.65
CA ILE A 139 -12.47 -19.51 0.50
C ILE A 139 -12.35 -20.21 1.86
N ASP A 140 -11.37 -19.79 2.66
CA ASP A 140 -11.03 -20.40 3.93
C ASP A 140 -11.39 -19.46 5.08
N THR A 141 -12.39 -19.86 5.87
CA THR A 141 -12.89 -19.08 7.02
C THR A 141 -13.25 -19.99 8.17
N ASP A 142 -13.16 -19.48 9.40
CA ASP A 142 -13.68 -20.19 10.56
C ASP A 142 -15.21 -20.04 10.74
N ALA A 143 -15.76 -20.65 11.79
CA ALA A 143 -17.19 -20.63 12.07
C ALA A 143 -17.77 -19.22 12.34
N ALA A 144 -16.92 -18.22 12.67
CA ALA A 144 -17.31 -16.82 12.83
C ALA A 144 -17.17 -16.01 11.53
N GLY A 145 -16.73 -16.63 10.46
CA GLY A 145 -16.48 -16.00 9.15
C GLY A 145 -15.19 -15.19 9.11
N ARG A 146 -14.23 -15.44 10.03
CA ARG A 146 -12.90 -14.81 10.02
C ARG A 146 -12.01 -15.51 8.99
N PRO A 147 -11.32 -14.78 8.11
CA PRO A 147 -10.46 -15.41 7.10
C PRO A 147 -9.27 -16.14 7.75
N LEU A 148 -8.99 -17.34 7.28
CA LEU A 148 -7.87 -18.16 7.75
C LEU A 148 -6.71 -18.22 6.75
N SER A 149 -6.96 -17.86 5.50
CA SER A 149 -5.94 -17.69 4.47
C SER A 149 -6.35 -16.63 3.45
N PRO A 150 -5.41 -15.99 2.72
CA PRO A 150 -5.73 -15.06 1.65
C PRO A 150 -5.97 -15.81 0.31
N ALA A 151 -6.83 -16.84 0.37
CA ALA A 151 -7.39 -17.53 -0.78
C ALA A 151 -8.78 -16.96 -1.05
N TYR A 152 -9.04 -16.54 -2.29
CA TYR A 152 -10.26 -15.80 -2.62
C TYR A 152 -11.10 -16.49 -3.65
N ARG A 153 -12.41 -16.34 -3.51
CA ARG A 153 -13.40 -16.62 -4.55
C ARG A 153 -13.97 -15.31 -5.08
N VAL A 154 -13.96 -15.15 -6.39
CA VAL A 154 -14.58 -14.03 -7.09
C VAL A 154 -15.75 -14.55 -7.89
N THR A 155 -16.92 -13.98 -7.67
CA THR A 155 -18.13 -14.31 -8.43
C THR A 155 -18.54 -13.09 -9.26
N ASN A 156 -18.46 -13.21 -10.58
CA ASN A 156 -18.86 -12.19 -11.53
C ASN A 156 -20.20 -12.56 -12.15
N THR A 157 -21.23 -11.77 -11.86
CA THR A 157 -22.58 -11.97 -12.39
C THR A 157 -22.85 -10.99 -13.52
N ASP A 158 -23.18 -11.47 -14.69
CA ASP A 158 -23.54 -10.65 -15.84
C ASP A 158 -24.72 -9.71 -15.50
N LYS A 159 -24.55 -8.40 -15.78
CA LYS A 159 -25.58 -7.37 -15.51
C LYS A 159 -26.92 -7.65 -16.22
N GLN A 160 -26.93 -8.46 -17.29
CA GLN A 160 -28.13 -8.90 -18.01
C GLN A 160 -28.59 -10.31 -17.62
N GLY A 161 -27.92 -10.99 -16.69
CA GLY A 161 -28.28 -12.30 -16.15
C GLY A 161 -28.15 -13.44 -17.17
N ARG A 162 -27.16 -13.35 -18.08
CA ARG A 162 -26.92 -14.37 -19.12
C ARG A 162 -25.97 -15.47 -18.65
N PHE A 163 -25.01 -15.13 -17.77
CA PHE A 163 -24.01 -16.06 -17.25
C PHE A 163 -23.54 -15.63 -15.86
N VAL A 164 -22.82 -16.55 -15.19
CA VAL A 164 -22.04 -16.31 -13.98
C VAL A 164 -20.66 -16.92 -14.17
N ILE A 165 -19.62 -16.20 -13.76
CA ILE A 165 -18.23 -16.67 -13.68
C ILE A 165 -17.87 -16.76 -12.20
N ILE A 166 -17.31 -17.90 -11.77
CA ILE A 166 -16.77 -18.09 -10.43
C ILE A 166 -15.29 -18.44 -10.59
N LYS A 167 -14.43 -17.70 -9.90
CA LYS A 167 -12.96 -17.91 -9.94
C LYS A 167 -12.40 -18.02 -8.54
N ASP A 168 -11.61 -19.04 -8.28
CA ASP A 168 -10.86 -19.19 -7.05
C ASP A 168 -9.39 -18.89 -7.32
N PHE A 169 -8.72 -18.12 -6.44
CA PHE A 169 -7.34 -17.69 -6.60
C PHE A 169 -6.52 -17.94 -5.34
N PHE A 170 -5.36 -18.56 -5.49
CA PHE A 170 -4.30 -18.71 -4.48
C PHE A 170 -2.99 -19.13 -5.16
N THR A 171 -1.84 -18.87 -4.55
CA THR A 171 -0.55 -19.29 -5.09
C THR A 171 -0.21 -20.73 -4.70
N ASP A 172 0.66 -21.38 -5.46
CA ASP A 172 1.22 -22.68 -5.08
C ASP A 172 2.47 -22.47 -4.22
N PRO A 173 2.49 -22.94 -2.97
CA PRO A 173 3.66 -22.76 -2.10
C PRO A 173 4.89 -23.59 -2.51
N ASP A 174 4.72 -24.62 -3.33
CA ASP A 174 5.82 -25.49 -3.77
C ASP A 174 6.36 -25.12 -5.16
N HIS A 175 5.62 -24.29 -5.91
CA HIS A 175 5.97 -23.88 -7.26
C HIS A 175 5.82 -22.38 -7.46
N GLN A 176 6.58 -21.83 -8.40
CA GLN A 176 6.45 -20.41 -8.75
C GLN A 176 5.23 -20.22 -9.65
N SER A 177 4.03 -20.29 -9.06
CA SER A 177 2.79 -20.23 -9.83
C SER A 177 1.59 -19.78 -9.00
N LEU A 178 0.60 -19.23 -9.71
CA LEU A 178 -0.75 -18.95 -9.22
C LEU A 178 -1.71 -20.03 -9.74
N MET A 179 -2.50 -20.63 -8.85
CA MET A 179 -3.62 -21.52 -9.18
C MET A 179 -4.89 -20.72 -9.34
N MET A 180 -5.64 -20.99 -10.41
CA MET A 180 -6.95 -20.42 -10.65
C MET A 180 -7.92 -21.51 -11.08
N ARG A 181 -9.06 -21.66 -10.37
CA ARG A 181 -10.18 -22.49 -10.81
C ARG A 181 -11.26 -21.59 -11.40
N VAL A 182 -11.66 -21.81 -12.63
CA VAL A 182 -12.70 -21.05 -13.32
C VAL A 182 -13.91 -21.93 -13.55
N THR A 183 -15.08 -21.50 -13.09
CA THR A 183 -16.38 -22.10 -13.40
C THR A 183 -17.24 -21.08 -14.12
N VAL A 184 -17.64 -21.39 -15.34
CA VAL A 184 -18.61 -20.59 -16.11
C VAL A 184 -19.95 -21.31 -16.13
N LYS A 185 -21.01 -20.60 -15.72
CA LYS A 185 -22.41 -21.10 -15.79
C LYS A 185 -23.18 -20.31 -16.83
N ALA A 186 -23.71 -21.00 -17.84
CA ALA A 186 -24.59 -20.42 -18.84
C ALA A 186 -26.04 -20.42 -18.32
N LEU A 187 -26.67 -19.26 -18.23
CA LEU A 187 -28.04 -19.11 -17.69
C LEU A 187 -29.07 -18.89 -18.78
N LYS A 188 -28.70 -18.26 -19.90
CA LYS A 188 -29.61 -17.97 -21.02
C LYS A 188 -28.95 -18.36 -22.35
N GLY A 189 -29.03 -19.65 -22.69
CA GLY A 189 -28.43 -20.18 -23.91
C GLY A 189 -26.94 -20.47 -23.81
N PRO A 190 -26.35 -21.11 -24.83
CA PRO A 190 -24.93 -21.44 -24.84
C PRO A 190 -24.03 -20.19 -24.88
N VAL A 191 -22.87 -20.28 -24.24
CA VAL A 191 -21.86 -19.23 -24.24
C VAL A 191 -20.47 -19.80 -24.55
N THR A 192 -19.58 -18.99 -25.04
CA THR A 192 -18.17 -19.35 -25.25
C THR A 192 -17.27 -18.40 -24.43
N PRO A 193 -16.50 -18.90 -23.45
CA PRO A 193 -15.58 -18.11 -22.68
C PRO A 193 -14.23 -17.97 -23.39
N TYR A 194 -13.59 -16.81 -23.17
CA TYR A 194 -12.23 -16.49 -23.61
C TYR A 194 -11.46 -15.92 -22.42
N ILE A 195 -10.25 -16.41 -22.16
CA ILE A 195 -9.32 -15.76 -21.25
C ILE A 195 -8.52 -14.73 -22.04
N ILE A 196 -8.46 -13.51 -21.53
CA ILE A 196 -7.60 -12.43 -22.02
C ILE A 196 -6.54 -12.18 -20.95
N LEU A 197 -5.28 -12.35 -21.31
CA LEU A 197 -4.11 -12.10 -20.45
C LEU A 197 -3.33 -10.94 -21.04
N ASP A 198 -3.19 -9.86 -20.30
CA ASP A 198 -2.42 -8.67 -20.59
C ASP A 198 -1.10 -8.71 -19.80
N PRO A 199 0.03 -9.11 -20.41
CA PRO A 199 1.32 -9.12 -19.75
C PRO A 199 1.81 -7.69 -19.49
N SER A 200 2.66 -7.56 -18.46
CA SER A 200 3.44 -6.36 -18.15
C SER A 200 4.80 -6.80 -17.63
N MET A 201 5.51 -7.58 -18.46
CA MET A 201 6.73 -8.25 -18.06
C MET A 201 7.78 -7.24 -17.57
N ALA A 202 8.42 -7.57 -16.45
CA ALA A 202 9.47 -6.75 -15.84
C ALA A 202 9.04 -5.29 -15.56
N ASN A 203 7.77 -5.06 -15.22
CA ASN A 203 7.22 -3.72 -14.93
C ASN A 203 7.21 -2.75 -16.13
N THR A 204 7.15 -3.19 -17.37
CA THR A 204 7.32 -2.26 -18.50
C THR A 204 6.11 -2.09 -19.40
N SER A 205 5.23 -3.06 -19.52
CA SER A 205 4.05 -3.06 -20.42
C SER A 205 4.32 -2.70 -21.89
N GLY A 206 5.55 -2.78 -22.39
CA GLY A 206 5.84 -2.27 -23.72
C GLY A 206 6.91 -3.02 -24.51
N ASP A 207 7.65 -3.88 -23.87
CA ASP A 207 8.74 -4.64 -24.47
C ASP A 207 8.52 -6.17 -24.35
N ASP A 208 7.26 -6.59 -24.22
CA ASP A 208 6.89 -7.99 -24.04
C ASP A 208 7.04 -8.76 -25.34
N GLU A 209 7.63 -9.95 -25.24
CA GLU A 209 7.60 -10.98 -26.27
C GLU A 209 6.52 -11.99 -25.92
N GLY A 210 5.86 -12.58 -26.93
CA GLY A 210 4.74 -13.49 -26.68
C GLY A 210 4.62 -14.60 -27.70
N HIS A 211 4.08 -15.73 -27.22
CA HIS A 211 3.72 -16.88 -28.06
C HIS A 211 2.43 -17.52 -27.56
N ALA A 212 1.54 -17.86 -28.49
CA ALA A 212 0.29 -18.51 -28.18
C ALA A 212 0.12 -19.83 -28.94
N ASN A 213 -0.29 -20.87 -28.21
CA ASN A 213 -0.78 -22.11 -28.77
C ASN A 213 -1.85 -22.72 -27.85
N VAL A 214 -2.52 -23.76 -28.32
CA VAL A 214 -3.63 -24.37 -27.57
C VAL A 214 -3.23 -24.98 -26.22
N SER A 215 -1.93 -25.24 -25.99
CA SER A 215 -1.45 -25.82 -24.74
C SER A 215 -0.99 -24.77 -23.75
N ALA A 216 -0.56 -23.59 -24.19
CA ALA A 216 -0.06 -22.53 -23.35
C ALA A 216 -0.10 -21.15 -24.05
N LEU A 217 -0.36 -20.12 -23.24
CA LEU A 217 -0.12 -18.71 -23.54
C LEU A 217 1.13 -18.28 -22.79
N THR A 218 2.15 -17.79 -23.48
CA THR A 218 3.44 -17.41 -22.86
C THR A 218 3.86 -16.02 -23.23
N ALA A 219 4.40 -15.29 -22.25
CA ALA A 219 5.07 -14.00 -22.47
C ALA A 219 6.40 -13.98 -21.71
N TRP A 220 7.35 -13.15 -22.19
CA TRP A 220 8.64 -12.99 -21.55
C TRP A 220 9.30 -11.67 -21.92
N GLN A 221 10.22 -11.24 -21.04
CA GLN A 221 11.13 -10.13 -21.27
C GLN A 221 12.45 -10.41 -20.53
N GLY A 222 13.57 -10.41 -21.26
CA GLY A 222 14.87 -10.69 -20.66
C GLY A 222 14.92 -12.06 -19.97
N ASN A 223 15.13 -12.07 -18.67
CA ASN A 223 15.27 -13.26 -17.83
C ASN A 223 14.00 -13.58 -17.01
N VAL A 224 12.86 -13.04 -17.35
CA VAL A 224 11.59 -13.36 -16.73
C VAL A 224 10.57 -13.78 -17.78
N ALA A 225 9.80 -14.81 -17.46
CA ALA A 225 8.78 -15.36 -18.33
C ALA A 225 7.58 -15.83 -17.51
N LEU A 226 6.41 -15.78 -18.12
CA LEU A 226 5.17 -16.39 -17.62
C LEU A 226 4.62 -17.41 -18.62
N ALA A 227 3.80 -18.32 -18.11
CA ALA A 227 3.03 -19.26 -18.91
C ALA A 227 1.67 -19.56 -18.26
N LEU A 228 0.59 -19.28 -18.97
CA LEU A 228 -0.76 -19.72 -18.57
C LEU A 228 -1.08 -21.03 -19.27
N THR A 229 -1.33 -22.07 -18.46
CA THR A 229 -1.76 -23.40 -18.95
C THR A 229 -3.07 -23.81 -18.28
N GLY A 230 -3.91 -24.56 -18.99
CA GLY A 230 -5.15 -25.13 -18.45
C GLY A 230 -5.05 -26.64 -18.24
N SER A 231 -5.85 -27.17 -17.32
CA SER A 231 -6.07 -28.64 -17.17
C SER A 231 -6.68 -29.27 -18.43
N VAL A 232 -7.28 -28.45 -19.29
CA VAL A 232 -7.78 -28.78 -20.62
C VAL A 232 -7.20 -27.76 -21.60
N PRO A 233 -6.69 -28.18 -22.77
CA PRO A 233 -6.19 -27.27 -23.79
C PRO A 233 -7.25 -26.28 -24.28
N PHE A 234 -6.80 -25.08 -24.64
CA PHE A 234 -7.64 -24.11 -25.35
C PHE A 234 -8.16 -24.67 -26.68
N LYS A 235 -9.27 -24.17 -27.14
CA LYS A 235 -9.82 -24.55 -28.48
C LYS A 235 -9.12 -23.76 -29.59
N LYS A 236 -8.81 -22.49 -29.30
CA LYS A 236 -8.03 -21.57 -30.14
C LYS A 236 -7.17 -20.69 -29.21
N ALA A 237 -6.08 -20.20 -29.76
CA ALA A 237 -5.21 -19.26 -29.04
C ALA A 237 -4.67 -18.19 -30.01
N ASN A 238 -4.52 -16.97 -29.52
CA ASN A 238 -3.97 -15.85 -30.26
C ASN A 238 -2.99 -15.07 -29.40
N VAL A 239 -1.96 -14.49 -30.02
CA VAL A 239 -1.13 -13.41 -29.45
C VAL A 239 -1.13 -12.27 -30.44
N GLY A 240 -1.38 -11.06 -29.94
CA GLY A 240 -1.40 -9.88 -30.79
C GLY A 240 -1.01 -8.63 -30.02
N TYR A 241 -0.77 -7.56 -30.76
CA TYR A 241 -0.55 -6.24 -30.15
C TYR A 241 -1.88 -5.67 -29.68
N THR A 242 -1.90 -5.16 -28.46
CA THR A 242 -3.09 -4.63 -27.80
C THR A 242 -3.78 -3.55 -28.64
N GLY A 243 -5.08 -3.73 -28.88
CA GLY A 243 -5.90 -2.82 -29.68
C GLY A 243 -5.65 -2.87 -31.21
N VAL A 244 -4.76 -3.74 -31.69
CA VAL A 244 -4.42 -3.85 -33.13
C VAL A 244 -4.67 -5.24 -33.68
N SER A 245 -4.12 -6.28 -33.06
CA SER A 245 -4.16 -7.65 -33.55
C SER A 245 -4.41 -8.67 -32.41
N ASP A 246 -4.87 -8.21 -31.27
CA ASP A 246 -5.26 -9.03 -30.11
C ASP A 246 -6.62 -9.75 -30.28
N ASP A 247 -7.34 -9.47 -31.36
CA ASP A 247 -8.67 -10.00 -31.65
C ASP A 247 -9.80 -9.54 -30.68
N ILE A 248 -9.56 -8.59 -29.76
CA ILE A 248 -10.61 -8.10 -28.86
C ILE A 248 -11.72 -7.38 -29.66
N ALA A 249 -11.33 -6.61 -30.69
CA ALA A 249 -12.27 -5.98 -31.61
C ALA A 249 -13.12 -7.02 -32.37
N GLU A 250 -12.52 -8.13 -32.83
CA GLU A 250 -13.20 -9.23 -33.50
C GLU A 250 -14.20 -9.95 -32.55
N LEU A 251 -13.79 -10.20 -31.30
CA LEU A 251 -14.70 -10.73 -30.28
C LEU A 251 -15.92 -9.82 -30.09
N THR A 252 -15.71 -8.51 -30.07
CA THR A 252 -16.79 -7.53 -29.93
C THR A 252 -17.71 -7.50 -31.14
N ALA A 253 -17.15 -7.47 -32.34
CA ALA A 253 -17.91 -7.32 -33.58
C ALA A 253 -18.57 -8.64 -34.06
N HIS A 254 -17.91 -9.77 -33.85
CA HIS A 254 -18.25 -11.03 -34.50
C HIS A 254 -18.36 -12.21 -33.53
N GLN A 255 -18.20 -12.01 -32.24
CA GLN A 255 -18.31 -12.99 -31.15
C GLN A 255 -17.37 -14.21 -31.29
N GLN A 256 -16.28 -14.05 -32.04
CA GLN A 256 -15.26 -15.07 -32.25
C GLN A 256 -13.89 -14.45 -32.53
N LEU A 257 -12.84 -15.26 -32.40
CA LEU A 257 -11.50 -14.85 -32.84
C LEU A 257 -11.44 -14.82 -34.36
N GLY A 258 -10.79 -13.82 -34.91
CA GLY A 258 -10.57 -13.65 -36.35
C GLY A 258 -9.33 -14.38 -36.85
N THR A 259 -8.26 -13.64 -37.14
CA THR A 259 -6.99 -14.23 -37.59
C THR A 259 -6.13 -14.60 -36.40
N LEU A 260 -5.78 -15.89 -36.29
CA LEU A 260 -4.97 -16.38 -35.17
C LEU A 260 -3.48 -16.26 -35.47
N HIS A 261 -2.74 -15.68 -34.55
CA HIS A 261 -1.30 -15.55 -34.59
C HIS A 261 -0.64 -16.36 -33.47
N SER A 262 0.46 -17.01 -33.75
CA SER A 262 1.23 -17.76 -32.74
C SER A 262 2.44 -16.96 -32.21
N ALA A 263 2.83 -15.87 -32.87
CA ALA A 263 3.96 -15.03 -32.50
C ALA A 263 3.78 -13.60 -33.03
N LEU A 264 4.68 -12.69 -32.63
CA LEU A 264 4.71 -11.28 -33.02
C LEU A 264 5.66 -11.07 -34.19
N ASP A 265 5.38 -10.15 -35.12
CA ASP A 265 6.21 -9.87 -36.28
C ASP A 265 7.46 -9.05 -35.94
N LYS A 266 7.37 -8.11 -34.99
CA LYS A 266 8.50 -7.32 -34.43
C LYS A 266 9.19 -7.94 -33.23
N GLY A 267 8.69 -9.09 -32.78
CA GLY A 267 9.23 -9.81 -31.64
C GLY A 267 8.76 -9.30 -30.28
N LYS A 268 8.51 -8.01 -30.10
CA LYS A 268 8.10 -7.41 -28.82
C LYS A 268 7.14 -6.24 -28.96
N GLY A 269 6.45 -5.88 -27.88
CA GLY A 269 5.53 -4.74 -27.83
C GLY A 269 4.60 -4.78 -26.61
N ASN A 270 3.59 -3.92 -26.59
CA ASN A 270 2.44 -4.02 -25.71
C ASN A 270 1.49 -5.06 -26.32
N ILE A 271 1.28 -6.20 -25.68
CA ILE A 271 0.62 -7.37 -26.24
C ILE A 271 -0.52 -7.88 -25.37
N ALA A 272 -1.44 -8.60 -25.98
CA ALA A 272 -2.40 -9.43 -25.26
C ALA A 272 -2.39 -10.86 -25.81
N LEU A 273 -2.69 -11.81 -24.94
CA LEU A 273 -2.79 -13.24 -25.23
C LEU A 273 -4.23 -13.67 -24.98
N VAL A 274 -4.85 -14.33 -25.95
CA VAL A 274 -6.25 -14.74 -25.85
C VAL A 274 -6.37 -16.25 -26.04
N GLY A 275 -7.05 -16.90 -25.10
CA GLY A 275 -7.33 -18.35 -25.13
C GLY A 275 -8.82 -18.64 -25.12
N GLN A 276 -9.34 -19.26 -26.18
CA GLN A 276 -10.74 -19.72 -26.24
C GLN A 276 -10.90 -21.01 -25.45
N MET A 277 -11.82 -21.03 -24.48
CA MET A 277 -12.22 -22.22 -23.75
C MET A 277 -13.27 -23.04 -24.56
N ALA A 278 -13.65 -24.20 -24.05
CA ALA A 278 -14.73 -24.94 -24.62
C ALA A 278 -16.09 -24.21 -24.45
N PRO A 279 -17.00 -24.29 -25.46
CA PRO A 279 -18.35 -23.75 -25.31
C PRO A 279 -19.10 -24.39 -24.13
N VAL A 280 -19.93 -23.58 -23.46
CA VAL A 280 -20.66 -23.93 -22.25
C VAL A 280 -22.15 -23.87 -22.53
N THR A 281 -22.85 -25.00 -22.31
CA THR A 281 -24.32 -25.08 -22.44
C THR A 281 -25.03 -24.97 -21.09
N THR A 282 -24.40 -25.44 -20.02
CA THR A 282 -24.89 -25.33 -18.63
C THR A 282 -23.81 -24.88 -17.68
N SER A 283 -22.75 -25.66 -17.52
CA SER A 283 -21.61 -25.31 -16.65
C SER A 283 -20.31 -25.97 -17.13
N LEU A 284 -19.21 -25.28 -16.98
CA LEU A 284 -17.86 -25.79 -17.25
C LEU A 284 -16.94 -25.32 -16.11
N THR A 285 -16.19 -26.25 -15.51
CA THR A 285 -15.12 -25.96 -14.58
C THR A 285 -13.79 -26.38 -15.19
N THR A 286 -12.80 -25.48 -15.15
CA THR A 286 -11.43 -25.71 -15.65
C THR A 286 -10.42 -25.11 -14.66
N ASP A 287 -9.40 -25.86 -14.34
CA ASP A 287 -8.27 -25.37 -13.55
C ASP A 287 -7.20 -24.79 -14.49
N PHE A 288 -6.68 -23.63 -14.14
CA PHE A 288 -5.58 -22.97 -14.81
C PHE A 288 -4.44 -22.74 -13.81
N ALA A 289 -3.22 -22.71 -14.30
CA ALA A 289 -2.07 -22.26 -13.54
C ALA A 289 -1.29 -21.23 -14.36
N LEU A 290 -0.96 -20.10 -13.74
CA LEU A 290 -0.07 -19.08 -14.26
C LEU A 290 1.31 -19.29 -13.60
N GLY A 291 2.23 -19.91 -14.32
CA GLY A 291 3.59 -20.22 -13.86
C GLY A 291 4.58 -19.14 -14.26
N PHE A 292 5.64 -19.01 -13.46
CA PHE A 292 6.72 -18.05 -13.69
C PHE A 292 8.08 -18.73 -13.70
N GLY A 293 9.05 -18.13 -14.38
CA GLY A 293 10.42 -18.66 -14.45
C GLY A 293 11.34 -17.78 -15.31
N ALA A 294 12.59 -18.20 -15.45
CA ALA A 294 13.57 -17.45 -16.25
C ALA A 294 13.39 -17.61 -17.77
N THR A 295 12.57 -18.55 -18.20
CA THR A 295 12.27 -18.83 -19.62
C THR A 295 10.83 -19.31 -19.78
N PRO A 296 10.20 -19.19 -20.96
CA PRO A 296 8.87 -19.73 -21.21
C PRO A 296 8.73 -21.23 -20.88
N ALA A 297 9.78 -22.03 -21.16
CA ALA A 297 9.78 -23.45 -20.82
C ALA A 297 9.79 -23.72 -19.31
N ALA A 298 10.58 -22.96 -18.54
CA ALA A 298 10.61 -23.04 -17.09
C ALA A 298 9.26 -22.61 -16.49
N ALA A 299 8.68 -21.50 -16.95
CA ALA A 299 7.36 -21.03 -16.53
C ALA A 299 6.27 -22.06 -16.81
N THR A 300 6.26 -22.66 -18.02
CA THR A 300 5.34 -23.74 -18.38
C THR A 300 5.48 -24.96 -17.47
N SER A 301 6.73 -25.31 -17.10
CA SER A 301 6.98 -26.44 -16.18
C SER A 301 6.40 -26.17 -14.78
N GLN A 302 6.52 -24.95 -14.25
CA GLN A 302 5.92 -24.56 -12.97
C GLN A 302 4.40 -24.67 -13.02
N ALA A 303 3.77 -24.09 -14.03
CA ALA A 303 2.31 -24.17 -14.21
C ALA A 303 1.81 -25.64 -14.32
N GLN A 304 2.49 -26.47 -15.10
CA GLN A 304 2.14 -27.89 -15.27
C GLN A 304 2.31 -28.69 -13.97
N ALA A 305 3.34 -28.37 -13.18
CA ALA A 305 3.56 -29.03 -11.88
C ALA A 305 2.42 -28.71 -10.91
N THR A 306 1.99 -27.46 -10.83
CA THR A 306 0.83 -27.03 -10.03
C THR A 306 -0.46 -27.72 -10.48
N LEU A 307 -0.76 -27.75 -11.79
CA LEU A 307 -1.92 -28.47 -12.32
C LEU A 307 -1.87 -29.98 -12.01
N LYS A 308 -0.68 -30.58 -12.04
CA LYS A 308 -0.49 -31.99 -11.68
C LYS A 308 -0.73 -32.25 -10.19
N THR A 309 -0.32 -31.35 -9.31
CA THR A 309 -0.63 -31.42 -7.88
C THR A 309 -2.14 -31.30 -7.68
N GLY A 310 -2.81 -30.45 -8.42
CA GLY A 310 -4.26 -30.28 -8.45
C GLY A 310 -4.79 -29.36 -7.37
N TYR A 311 -5.93 -28.75 -7.66
CA TYR A 311 -6.57 -27.69 -6.88
C TYR A 311 -6.64 -28.00 -5.37
N THR A 312 -7.19 -29.16 -5.00
CA THR A 312 -7.47 -29.51 -3.59
C THR A 312 -6.19 -29.62 -2.77
N GLU A 313 -5.16 -30.24 -3.32
CA GLU A 313 -3.89 -30.44 -2.61
C GLU A 313 -3.09 -29.12 -2.53
N VAL A 314 -3.08 -28.33 -3.61
CA VAL A 314 -2.42 -27.03 -3.58
C VAL A 314 -3.07 -26.12 -2.54
N LEU A 315 -4.43 -26.06 -2.51
CA LEU A 315 -5.16 -25.26 -1.52
C LEU A 315 -4.88 -25.74 -0.08
N ALA A 316 -4.87 -27.06 0.14
CA ALA A 316 -4.57 -27.60 1.48
C ALA A 316 -3.16 -27.24 1.95
N ARG A 317 -2.16 -27.23 1.05
CA ARG A 317 -0.80 -26.78 1.36
C ARG A 317 -0.72 -25.27 1.59
N TYR A 318 -1.44 -24.49 0.79
CA TYR A 318 -1.52 -23.03 0.94
C TYR A 318 -2.14 -22.65 2.29
N ASN A 319 -3.23 -23.30 2.68
CA ASN A 319 -3.89 -23.04 3.95
C ASN A 319 -3.06 -23.54 5.16
N GLY A 320 -2.30 -24.63 5.03
CA GLY A 320 -1.62 -25.30 6.15
C GLY A 320 -2.40 -26.49 6.70
N THR A 321 -3.48 -26.89 6.05
CA THR A 321 -4.27 -28.09 6.43
C THR A 321 -3.72 -29.39 5.82
N GLY A 322 -2.69 -29.28 4.97
CA GLY A 322 -2.01 -30.40 4.32
C GLY A 322 -0.68 -30.77 4.99
N SER A 323 0.26 -31.19 4.17
CA SER A 323 1.59 -31.62 4.63
C SER A 323 2.61 -30.46 4.76
N ARG A 324 2.21 -29.22 4.47
CA ARG A 324 3.04 -28.02 4.48
C ARG A 324 2.53 -27.04 5.54
N ILE A 325 3.45 -26.31 6.17
CA ILE A 325 3.11 -25.15 7.01
C ILE A 325 2.52 -24.06 6.10
N GLY A 326 1.37 -23.54 6.47
CA GLY A 326 0.63 -22.54 5.68
C GLY A 326 0.06 -21.41 6.53
N TRP A 327 -0.97 -20.76 6.01
CA TRP A 327 -1.55 -19.55 6.61
C TRP A 327 -2.25 -19.81 7.96
N GLU A 328 -2.94 -20.96 8.13
CA GLU A 328 -3.57 -21.29 9.41
C GLU A 328 -2.50 -21.49 10.51
N ASP A 329 -1.35 -22.09 10.17
CA ASP A 329 -0.22 -22.21 11.10
C ASP A 329 0.35 -20.86 11.49
N TYR A 330 0.47 -19.92 10.52
CA TYR A 330 0.90 -18.55 10.81
C TYR A 330 -0.05 -17.88 11.80
N LEU A 331 -1.36 -17.88 11.52
CA LEU A 331 -2.35 -17.28 12.42
C LEU A 331 -2.36 -17.96 13.80
N ALA A 332 -2.19 -19.28 13.86
CA ALA A 332 -2.08 -20.01 15.12
C ALA A 332 -0.83 -19.64 15.91
N GLY A 333 0.25 -19.23 15.23
CA GLY A 333 1.49 -18.74 15.82
C GLY A 333 1.41 -17.32 16.40
N LEU A 334 0.40 -16.52 16.05
CA LEU A 334 0.18 -15.17 16.58
C LEU A 334 -0.40 -15.23 17.98
N THR A 335 0.47 -15.10 19.00
CA THR A 335 0.10 -15.39 20.41
C THR A 335 -0.96 -14.47 20.99
N GLU A 336 -1.12 -13.26 20.42
CA GLU A 336 -2.05 -12.24 20.91
C GLU A 336 -3.31 -12.09 20.06
N LEU A 337 -3.35 -12.65 18.83
CA LEU A 337 -4.44 -12.48 17.89
C LEU A 337 -5.82 -12.73 18.50
N LYS A 338 -6.00 -13.87 19.15
CA LYS A 338 -7.29 -14.25 19.76
C LYS A 338 -7.70 -13.35 20.91
N SER A 339 -6.72 -12.80 21.65
CA SER A 339 -6.96 -11.91 22.79
C SER A 339 -7.46 -10.52 22.35
N LEU A 340 -7.28 -10.14 21.08
CA LEU A 340 -7.74 -8.88 20.53
C LEU A 340 -9.17 -8.95 19.97
N VAL A 341 -9.69 -10.14 19.65
CA VAL A 341 -11.05 -10.32 19.10
C VAL A 341 -12.15 -9.64 19.95
N PRO A 342 -12.14 -9.68 21.29
CA PRO A 342 -13.16 -9.02 22.09
C PRO A 342 -13.21 -7.49 21.95
N TYR A 343 -12.18 -6.88 21.34
CA TYR A 343 -12.10 -5.43 21.15
C TYR A 343 -12.55 -4.99 19.74
N THR A 344 -12.92 -5.92 18.87
CA THR A 344 -13.47 -5.66 17.54
C THR A 344 -15.00 -5.53 17.59
N GLU A 345 -15.61 -4.94 16.56
CA GLU A 345 -17.06 -4.80 16.40
C GLU A 345 -17.62 -5.74 15.30
N ASP A 346 -16.74 -6.38 14.53
CA ASP A 346 -17.06 -7.31 13.44
C ASP A 346 -16.77 -8.80 13.76
N ASN A 347 -16.59 -9.12 15.04
CA ASN A 347 -16.17 -10.43 15.53
C ASN A 347 -14.77 -10.87 15.07
N GLY A 348 -13.89 -9.94 14.79
CA GLY A 348 -12.49 -10.19 14.43
C GLY A 348 -12.24 -10.44 12.95
N LYS A 349 -13.22 -10.21 12.06
CA LYS A 349 -13.04 -10.44 10.63
C LYS A 349 -11.94 -9.57 10.06
N LEU A 350 -12.03 -8.25 10.26
CA LEU A 350 -11.01 -7.30 9.81
C LEU A 350 -9.67 -7.53 10.51
N LEU A 351 -9.65 -7.92 11.79
CA LEU A 351 -8.42 -8.23 12.52
C LEU A 351 -7.64 -9.38 11.86
N TYR A 352 -8.30 -10.47 11.51
CA TYR A 352 -7.68 -11.61 10.83
C TYR A 352 -7.24 -11.23 9.41
N ALA A 353 -8.10 -10.54 8.65
CA ALA A 353 -7.73 -10.03 7.32
C ALA A 353 -6.53 -9.09 7.38
N SER A 354 -6.47 -8.20 8.38
CA SER A 354 -5.33 -7.29 8.59
C SER A 354 -4.03 -8.04 8.90
N ALA A 355 -4.09 -9.07 9.75
CA ALA A 355 -2.93 -9.91 10.04
C ALA A 355 -2.38 -10.60 8.78
N LEU A 356 -3.28 -11.14 7.94
CA LEU A 356 -2.93 -11.75 6.65
C LEU A 356 -2.38 -10.71 5.67
N SER A 357 -3.07 -9.58 5.51
CA SER A 357 -2.70 -8.50 4.58
C SER A 357 -1.31 -7.93 4.88
N LEU A 358 -0.97 -7.69 6.15
CA LEU A 358 0.36 -7.20 6.53
C LEU A 358 1.45 -8.22 6.19
N LYS A 359 1.23 -9.51 6.44
CA LYS A 359 2.22 -10.56 6.16
C LYS A 359 2.36 -10.85 4.66
N VAL A 360 1.31 -10.70 3.87
CA VAL A 360 1.36 -10.80 2.39
C VAL A 360 2.28 -9.73 1.82
N GLN A 361 2.31 -8.53 2.39
CA GLN A 361 3.06 -7.37 1.89
C GLN A 361 4.55 -7.38 2.28
N GLU A 362 5.10 -8.51 2.61
CA GLU A 362 6.52 -8.72 2.82
C GLU A 362 7.17 -9.34 1.57
N ASP A 363 8.35 -8.84 1.18
CA ASP A 363 9.16 -9.43 0.10
C ASP A 363 9.77 -10.77 0.49
N ARG A 364 9.88 -11.70 -0.45
CA ARG A 364 10.43 -13.05 -0.23
C ARG A 364 11.90 -13.19 -0.64
N THR A 365 12.50 -12.15 -1.20
CA THR A 365 13.94 -12.08 -1.50
C THR A 365 14.72 -11.35 -0.42
N ALA A 366 14.05 -10.52 0.36
CA ALA A 366 14.61 -9.75 1.47
C ALA A 366 13.71 -9.91 2.71
N ALA A 367 14.03 -10.88 3.56
CA ALA A 367 13.22 -11.18 4.75
C ALA A 367 13.08 -9.95 5.65
N GLY A 368 11.85 -9.64 6.04
CA GLY A 368 11.50 -8.47 6.83
C GLY A 368 11.32 -7.19 6.02
N ALA A 369 11.55 -7.17 4.71
CA ALA A 369 11.26 -6.02 3.85
C ALA A 369 9.76 -5.90 3.61
N MET A 370 9.11 -4.97 4.30
CA MET A 370 7.67 -4.69 4.16
C MET A 370 7.45 -3.42 3.36
N ILE A 371 6.54 -3.50 2.39
CA ILE A 371 6.17 -2.40 1.51
C ILE A 371 4.96 -1.64 2.02
N ALA A 372 4.75 -0.41 1.54
CA ALA A 372 3.63 0.42 1.92
C ALA A 372 2.29 -0.12 1.41
N SER A 373 2.26 -0.64 0.18
CA SER A 373 1.06 -1.23 -0.42
C SER A 373 1.38 -2.12 -1.62
N LEU A 374 0.64 -3.22 -1.78
CA LEU A 374 0.57 -3.98 -3.04
C LEU A 374 -0.28 -3.29 -4.11
N SER A 375 -0.83 -2.13 -3.84
CA SER A 375 -1.58 -1.30 -4.78
C SER A 375 -0.78 -0.05 -5.12
N ASN A 376 -0.81 0.38 -6.38
CA ASN A 376 -0.36 1.71 -6.78
C ASN A 376 -1.59 2.63 -6.83
N PRO A 377 -1.60 3.78 -6.11
CA PRO A 377 -2.73 4.68 -6.14
C PRO A 377 -3.07 5.12 -7.57
N TRP A 378 -4.34 5.16 -7.89
CA TRP A 378 -4.90 5.53 -9.19
C TRP A 378 -4.36 4.74 -10.39
N GLY A 379 -3.72 3.61 -10.15
CA GLY A 379 -3.43 2.59 -11.14
C GLY A 379 -3.03 3.11 -12.52
N ASP A 380 -3.86 2.87 -13.52
CA ASP A 380 -3.64 3.24 -14.92
C ASP A 380 -3.64 4.73 -15.22
N GLU A 381 -4.15 5.57 -14.34
CA GLU A 381 -4.16 7.02 -14.53
C GLU A 381 -2.75 7.62 -14.41
N LEU A 382 -1.84 6.92 -13.74
CA LEU A 382 -0.44 7.31 -13.66
C LEU A 382 0.36 6.76 -14.82
N LYS A 383 1.34 7.54 -15.30
CA LYS A 383 2.32 7.06 -16.29
C LYS A 383 3.30 6.09 -15.64
N THR A 384 3.76 5.11 -16.40
CA THR A 384 4.74 4.12 -15.94
C THR A 384 6.06 4.72 -15.46
N ASP A 385 6.46 5.88 -15.96
CA ASP A 385 7.69 6.58 -15.59
C ASP A 385 7.54 7.50 -14.38
N VAL A 386 6.33 7.68 -13.83
CA VAL A 386 6.09 8.47 -12.62
C VAL A 386 6.67 7.77 -11.41
N SER A 387 6.49 6.46 -11.29
CA SER A 387 7.11 5.64 -10.25
C SER A 387 7.25 4.19 -10.72
N SER A 388 8.47 3.71 -10.82
CA SER A 388 8.74 2.34 -11.26
C SER A 388 8.27 1.27 -10.29
N THR A 389 8.15 1.58 -8.99
CA THR A 389 7.69 0.65 -7.95
C THR A 389 6.32 1.02 -7.40
N GLY A 390 5.82 2.23 -7.64
CA GLY A 390 4.61 2.72 -7.00
C GLY A 390 4.73 2.70 -5.46
N TYR A 391 3.73 2.16 -4.78
CA TYR A 391 3.75 1.94 -3.33
C TYR A 391 4.36 0.59 -2.93
N LYS A 392 4.82 -0.20 -3.90
CA LYS A 392 5.50 -1.48 -3.65
C LYS A 392 6.97 -1.26 -3.28
N ALA A 393 7.22 -0.36 -2.35
CA ALA A 393 8.53 0.06 -1.87
C ALA A 393 8.54 0.23 -0.36
N VAL A 394 9.74 0.37 0.21
CA VAL A 394 9.94 0.51 1.65
C VAL A 394 10.03 2.00 2.01
N TRP A 395 9.07 2.49 2.77
CA TRP A 395 9.15 3.72 3.55
C TRP A 395 9.44 3.34 5.01
N PRO A 396 10.50 3.80 5.64
CA PRO A 396 10.81 3.44 7.04
C PRO A 396 9.70 3.78 8.04
N ARG A 397 8.88 4.77 7.78
CA ARG A 397 7.69 5.10 8.59
C ARG A 397 6.64 4.00 8.52
N ASP A 398 6.17 3.65 7.31
CA ASP A 398 5.17 2.58 7.08
C ASP A 398 5.68 1.24 7.61
N PHE A 399 6.92 0.95 7.32
CA PHE A 399 7.65 -0.21 7.81
C PHE A 399 7.65 -0.32 9.35
N TYR A 400 7.87 0.80 10.07
CA TYR A 400 7.78 0.85 11.52
C TYR A 400 6.35 0.55 12.00
N GLN A 401 5.35 1.18 11.40
CA GLN A 401 3.95 0.98 11.78
C GLN A 401 3.53 -0.49 11.63
N VAL A 402 3.90 -1.11 10.50
CA VAL A 402 3.64 -2.54 10.23
C VAL A 402 4.38 -3.43 11.22
N SER A 403 5.66 -3.17 11.49
CA SER A 403 6.45 -3.96 12.45
C SER A 403 5.86 -3.90 13.85
N MET A 404 5.40 -2.73 14.30
CA MET A 404 4.76 -2.54 15.60
C MET A 404 3.40 -3.24 15.69
N ALA A 405 2.63 -3.29 14.60
CA ALA A 405 1.37 -3.99 14.53
C ALA A 405 1.55 -5.52 14.59
N LEU A 406 2.53 -6.05 13.85
CA LEU A 406 2.87 -7.47 13.91
C LEU A 406 3.35 -7.87 15.31
N ALA A 407 4.16 -7.03 15.97
CA ALA A 407 4.53 -7.23 17.36
C ALA A 407 3.31 -7.18 18.30
N ALA A 408 2.32 -6.33 18.03
CA ALA A 408 1.07 -6.25 18.78
C ALA A 408 0.22 -7.53 18.65
N LEU A 409 0.29 -8.21 17.51
CA LEU A 409 -0.33 -9.52 17.28
C LEU A 409 0.41 -10.67 17.97
N GLY A 410 1.60 -10.43 18.50
CA GLY A 410 2.46 -11.47 19.05
C GLY A 410 3.25 -12.26 18.00
N ASP A 411 3.40 -11.72 16.79
CA ASP A 411 4.38 -12.22 15.81
C ASP A 411 5.78 -11.87 16.33
N ARG A 412 6.52 -12.89 16.72
CA ARG A 412 7.88 -12.70 17.24
C ARG A 412 8.95 -12.70 16.18
N GLN A 413 8.66 -13.25 15.01
CA GLN A 413 9.67 -13.48 13.98
C GLN A 413 9.73 -12.32 12.98
N THR A 414 8.61 -11.89 12.45
CA THR A 414 8.58 -10.87 11.39
C THR A 414 9.13 -9.52 11.85
N PRO A 415 8.76 -8.96 13.04
CA PRO A 415 9.35 -7.70 13.49
C PRO A 415 10.86 -7.78 13.75
N VAL A 416 11.37 -8.96 14.15
CA VAL A 416 12.82 -9.17 14.32
C VAL A 416 13.53 -9.25 12.97
N ALA A 417 12.94 -9.95 11.99
CA ALA A 417 13.47 -9.97 10.62
C ALA A 417 13.49 -8.55 10.03
N ALA A 418 12.42 -7.79 10.26
CA ALA A 418 12.31 -6.39 9.88
C ALA A 418 13.41 -5.52 10.51
N PHE A 419 13.62 -5.64 11.80
CA PHE A 419 14.69 -4.90 12.49
C PHE A 419 16.08 -5.23 11.92
N ARG A 420 16.33 -6.51 11.60
CA ARG A 420 17.58 -6.96 10.99
C ARG A 420 17.74 -6.53 9.53
N TYR A 421 16.64 -6.21 8.86
CA TYR A 421 16.65 -5.69 7.49
C TYR A 421 17.03 -4.20 7.42
N LEU A 422 16.75 -3.39 8.45
CA LEU A 422 16.97 -1.93 8.46
C LEU A 422 18.35 -1.48 7.95
N PRO A 423 19.49 -2.14 8.26
CA PRO A 423 20.79 -1.76 7.71
C PRO A 423 20.87 -1.80 6.17
N THR A 424 19.98 -2.54 5.51
CA THR A 424 19.91 -2.62 4.04
C THR A 424 19.44 -1.30 3.41
N VAL A 425 18.55 -0.58 4.10
CA VAL A 425 17.93 0.67 3.61
C VAL A 425 18.49 1.93 4.27
N GLN A 426 19.39 1.79 5.25
CA GLN A 426 20.08 2.91 5.88
C GLN A 426 21.19 3.48 4.99
N VAL A 427 21.29 4.78 4.89
CA VAL A 427 22.37 5.45 4.15
C VAL A 427 23.68 5.34 4.92
N THR A 428 24.66 4.73 4.28
CA THR A 428 26.02 4.46 4.80
C THR A 428 27.08 4.89 3.80
N ASP A 429 28.35 4.80 4.19
CA ASP A 429 29.48 5.03 3.27
C ASP A 429 29.51 4.04 2.10
N LYS A 430 28.76 2.92 2.22
CA LYS A 430 28.66 1.89 1.18
C LYS A 430 27.45 2.07 0.26
N THR A 431 26.55 2.99 0.60
CA THR A 431 25.37 3.26 -0.24
C THR A 431 25.83 3.85 -1.57
N PRO A 432 25.48 3.21 -2.70
CA PRO A 432 25.95 3.65 -4.02
C PRO A 432 25.58 5.11 -4.29
N GLY A 433 26.58 5.93 -4.66
CA GLY A 433 26.40 7.35 -4.94
C GLY A 433 26.34 8.27 -3.71
N ASN A 434 26.44 7.74 -2.50
CA ASN A 434 26.53 8.60 -1.31
C ASN A 434 27.90 9.28 -1.21
N HIS A 435 27.90 10.60 -1.04
CA HIS A 435 29.07 11.44 -0.80
C HIS A 435 28.85 12.45 0.33
N GLY A 436 27.80 12.26 1.11
CA GLY A 436 27.42 13.09 2.26
C GLY A 436 27.48 12.34 3.59
N VAL A 437 26.75 12.89 4.58
CA VAL A 437 26.67 12.27 5.91
C VAL A 437 25.88 10.98 5.87
N THR A 438 26.08 10.12 6.86
CA THR A 438 25.49 8.78 6.96
C THR A 438 24.56 8.66 8.16
N GLY A 439 23.89 7.52 8.29
CA GLY A 439 23.04 7.20 9.45
C GLY A 439 21.55 7.47 9.23
N TRP A 440 21.20 8.31 8.27
CA TRP A 440 19.81 8.60 7.94
C TRP A 440 19.15 7.55 7.03
N PHE A 441 17.83 7.61 6.95
CA PHE A 441 17.06 6.77 6.06
C PHE A 441 16.41 7.63 4.97
N GLN A 442 16.47 7.15 3.74
CA GLN A 442 15.85 7.82 2.60
C GLN A 442 14.33 7.72 2.64
N GLN A 443 13.64 8.64 1.97
CA GLN A 443 12.20 8.67 1.90
C GLN A 443 11.63 7.31 1.45
N LYS A 444 12.16 6.75 0.35
CA LYS A 444 11.67 5.51 -0.27
C LYS A 444 12.81 4.75 -0.93
N SER A 445 12.82 3.44 -0.75
CA SER A 445 13.78 2.54 -1.40
C SER A 445 13.11 1.27 -1.94
N HIS A 446 13.77 0.63 -2.89
CA HIS A 446 13.45 -0.75 -3.26
C HIS A 446 13.71 -1.70 -2.08
N VAL A 447 13.15 -2.90 -2.15
CA VAL A 447 13.32 -3.93 -1.10
C VAL A 447 14.76 -4.43 -0.96
N ASP A 448 15.61 -4.23 -1.94
CA ASP A 448 17.06 -4.54 -1.88
C ASP A 448 17.92 -3.36 -1.40
N GLY A 449 17.28 -2.25 -1.00
CA GLY A 449 17.95 -1.03 -0.52
C GLY A 449 18.38 -0.07 -1.63
N THR A 450 18.13 -0.38 -2.90
CA THR A 450 18.39 0.55 -4.00
C THR A 450 17.60 1.84 -3.78
N PRO A 451 18.27 3.02 -3.78
CA PRO A 451 17.61 4.31 -3.61
C PRO A 451 16.60 4.59 -4.71
N GLU A 452 15.42 5.09 -4.35
CA GLU A 452 14.43 5.57 -5.30
C GLU A 452 14.10 7.05 -5.08
N TRP A 453 13.59 7.42 -3.89
CA TRP A 453 13.39 8.81 -3.50
C TRP A 453 14.25 9.15 -2.28
N VAL A 454 15.18 10.05 -2.48
CA VAL A 454 16.25 10.35 -1.50
C VAL A 454 15.99 11.61 -0.67
N GLY A 455 14.74 12.02 -0.51
CA GLY A 455 14.34 13.06 0.44
C GLY A 455 14.62 12.64 1.88
N VAL A 456 14.89 13.61 2.77
CA VAL A 456 15.10 13.35 4.18
C VAL A 456 13.85 13.66 4.98
N GLN A 457 13.34 12.62 5.65
CA GLN A 457 12.26 12.71 6.63
C GLN A 457 12.80 12.23 7.97
N LEU A 458 12.88 13.13 8.94
CA LEU A 458 13.58 12.85 10.20
C LEU A 458 12.83 11.85 11.09
N ASP A 459 11.49 11.76 10.97
CA ASP A 459 10.69 10.72 11.62
C ASP A 459 11.09 9.31 11.16
N GLN A 460 11.37 9.12 9.85
CA GLN A 460 11.83 7.85 9.30
C GLN A 460 13.22 7.44 9.81
N THR A 461 14.02 8.38 10.30
CA THR A 461 15.31 8.09 10.95
C THR A 461 15.16 7.79 12.44
N ALA A 462 14.12 8.33 13.10
CA ALA A 462 13.82 8.08 14.51
C ALA A 462 13.13 6.72 14.75
N MET A 463 12.22 6.33 13.90
CA MET A 463 11.39 5.14 14.07
C MET A 463 12.17 3.80 14.16
N PRO A 464 13.26 3.56 13.41
CA PRO A 464 14.14 2.40 13.61
C PRO A 464 14.71 2.27 15.02
N ILE A 465 15.01 3.37 15.68
CA ILE A 465 15.51 3.38 17.07
C ILE A 465 14.39 2.96 18.02
N LEU A 466 13.19 3.49 17.84
CA LEU A 466 12.00 3.14 18.61
C LEU A 466 11.64 1.65 18.45
N LEU A 467 11.75 1.12 17.23
CA LEU A 467 11.50 -0.30 16.96
C LEU A 467 12.49 -1.18 17.73
N GLY A 468 13.79 -0.88 17.65
CA GLY A 468 14.81 -1.64 18.37
C GLY A 468 14.60 -1.65 19.88
N ALA A 469 14.32 -0.49 20.48
CA ALA A 469 14.01 -0.37 21.90
C ALA A 469 12.75 -1.20 22.28
N ARG A 470 11.70 -1.15 21.43
CA ARG A 470 10.47 -1.89 21.70
C ARG A 470 10.66 -3.40 21.62
N LEU A 471 11.40 -3.88 20.64
CA LEU A 471 11.66 -5.32 20.50
C LEU A 471 12.47 -5.90 21.65
N GLU A 472 13.41 -5.13 22.19
CA GLU A 472 14.15 -5.53 23.40
C GLU A 472 13.24 -5.55 24.62
N GLN A 473 12.42 -4.53 24.85
CA GLN A 473 11.43 -4.49 25.93
C GLN A 473 10.46 -5.67 25.88
N LEU A 474 10.06 -6.12 24.69
CA LEU A 474 9.21 -7.29 24.50
C LEU A 474 9.98 -8.63 24.66
N GLY A 475 11.29 -8.59 24.80
CA GLY A 475 12.13 -9.78 24.83
C GLY A 475 12.18 -10.55 23.49
N TYR A 476 11.93 -9.85 22.38
CA TYR A 476 12.01 -10.44 21.03
C TYR A 476 13.45 -10.46 20.53
N ILE A 477 14.25 -9.47 20.87
CA ILE A 477 15.69 -9.45 20.70
C ILE A 477 16.39 -9.37 22.07
N SER A 478 17.61 -9.86 22.14
CA SER A 478 18.42 -9.74 23.36
C SER A 478 19.03 -8.34 23.47
N LYS A 479 19.38 -7.96 24.70
CA LYS A 479 20.17 -6.76 24.95
C LYS A 479 21.45 -6.71 24.13
N ASP A 480 22.18 -7.82 24.02
CA ASP A 480 23.42 -7.93 23.24
C ASP A 480 23.16 -7.65 21.74
N GLU A 481 22.03 -8.10 21.21
CA GLU A 481 21.62 -7.81 19.83
C GLU A 481 21.30 -6.33 19.64
N LEU A 482 20.54 -5.73 20.55
CA LEU A 482 20.25 -4.31 20.53
C LEU A 482 21.53 -3.47 20.58
N LEU A 483 22.48 -3.82 21.46
CA LEU A 483 23.76 -3.10 21.58
C LEU A 483 24.66 -3.26 20.34
N LYS A 484 24.63 -4.38 19.65
CA LYS A 484 25.30 -4.54 18.35
C LYS A 484 24.65 -3.63 17.30
N ALA A 485 23.33 -3.60 17.21
CA ALA A 485 22.59 -2.71 16.31
C ALA A 485 22.84 -1.23 16.67
N TYR A 486 22.93 -0.91 17.95
CA TYR A 486 23.31 0.43 18.40
C TYR A 486 24.64 0.86 17.79
N ALA A 487 25.68 0.07 17.93
CA ALA A 487 27.01 0.42 17.47
C ALA A 487 27.11 0.63 15.94
N THR A 488 26.28 -0.06 15.16
CA THR A 488 26.41 -0.11 13.69
C THR A 488 25.36 0.69 12.94
N SER A 489 24.18 0.90 13.53
CA SER A 489 23.01 1.49 12.86
C SER A 489 22.31 2.57 13.69
N LEU A 490 21.93 2.27 14.95
CA LEU A 490 21.08 3.18 15.72
C LEU A 490 21.84 4.42 16.25
N LYS A 491 23.12 4.27 16.63
CA LYS A 491 23.96 5.41 17.02
C LYS A 491 24.19 6.38 15.85
N PRO A 492 24.56 5.93 14.62
CA PRO A 492 24.61 6.80 13.45
C PRO A 492 23.28 7.52 13.18
N ALA A 493 22.14 6.82 13.33
CA ALA A 493 20.83 7.43 13.17
C ALA A 493 20.56 8.53 14.21
N ALA A 494 20.79 8.24 15.49
CA ALA A 494 20.64 9.21 16.57
C ALA A 494 21.59 10.41 16.40
N THR A 495 22.82 10.18 15.95
CA THR A 495 23.78 11.25 15.65
C THR A 495 23.27 12.16 14.54
N PHE A 496 22.66 11.59 13.50
CA PHE A 496 22.04 12.39 12.44
C PHE A 496 20.83 13.20 12.97
N LEU A 497 20.00 12.62 13.84
CA LEU A 497 18.87 13.32 14.47
C LEU A 497 19.32 14.46 15.41
N SER A 498 20.51 14.36 16.01
CA SER A 498 21.08 15.40 16.88
C SER A 498 21.77 16.50 16.08
N HIS A 499 22.58 16.15 15.10
CA HIS A 499 23.51 17.08 14.46
C HIS A 499 23.23 17.35 12.98
N GLY A 500 22.47 16.49 12.31
CA GLY A 500 22.20 16.62 10.88
C GLY A 500 23.47 16.56 10.03
N GLY A 501 23.52 17.41 9.00
CA GLY A 501 24.67 17.56 8.12
C GLY A 501 24.29 17.65 6.65
N LYS A 502 25.28 17.78 5.77
CA LYS A 502 25.06 17.79 4.33
C LYS A 502 24.82 16.39 3.85
N VAL A 503 23.63 16.10 3.35
CA VAL A 503 23.34 14.86 2.62
C VAL A 503 23.97 14.93 1.22
N GLY A 504 24.17 13.81 0.56
CA GLY A 504 24.82 13.76 -0.74
C GLY A 504 24.48 12.42 -1.39
N LEU A 505 23.21 12.25 -1.79
CA LEU A 505 22.73 11.06 -2.42
C LEU A 505 21.74 11.40 -3.54
N GLY A 506 22.02 10.90 -4.75
CA GLY A 506 21.20 11.17 -5.92
C GLY A 506 21.11 12.68 -6.19
N TRP A 507 19.89 13.19 -6.27
CA TRP A 507 19.61 14.62 -6.50
C TRP A 507 19.71 15.48 -5.22
N ASN A 508 19.86 14.86 -4.02
CA ASN A 508 19.74 15.54 -2.73
C ASN A 508 21.11 15.95 -2.16
N ASP A 509 21.39 17.25 -2.19
CA ASP A 509 22.59 17.91 -1.62
C ASP A 509 22.25 18.87 -0.47
N ALA A 510 21.06 18.73 0.14
CA ALA A 510 20.59 19.61 1.20
C ALA A 510 21.46 19.52 2.46
N VAL A 511 21.47 20.58 3.25
CA VAL A 511 22.01 20.59 4.62
C VAL A 511 20.83 20.45 5.57
N ILE A 512 20.79 19.36 6.29
CA ILE A 512 19.73 19.08 7.27
C ILE A 512 20.17 19.62 8.63
N THR A 513 19.28 20.35 9.28
CA THR A 513 19.50 20.91 10.62
C THR A 513 18.32 20.53 11.53
N PRO A 514 18.40 19.39 12.22
CA PRO A 514 17.29 18.92 13.05
C PRO A 514 16.91 19.92 14.16
N PRO A 515 15.64 19.98 14.57
CA PRO A 515 14.51 19.19 14.12
C PRO A 515 13.80 19.76 12.89
N TYR A 516 14.41 20.74 12.16
CA TYR A 516 13.90 21.20 10.86
C TYR A 516 14.11 20.09 9.83
N SER A 517 13.03 19.49 9.33
CA SER A 517 13.06 18.40 8.36
C SER A 517 12.96 18.93 6.93
N GLN A 518 13.65 18.28 6.00
CA GLN A 518 13.51 18.58 4.57
C GLN A 518 12.11 18.26 4.05
N GLN A 519 11.50 17.23 4.59
CA GLN A 519 10.11 16.85 4.38
C GLN A 519 9.52 16.40 5.72
N GLU A 520 8.27 16.77 5.98
CA GLU A 520 7.52 16.23 7.12
C GLU A 520 6.83 14.90 6.73
N ARG A 521 6.01 14.32 7.60
CA ARG A 521 5.42 12.98 7.39
C ARG A 521 4.57 12.80 6.12
N TRP A 522 4.18 13.91 5.46
CA TRP A 522 3.43 13.87 4.20
C TRP A 522 4.29 14.04 2.95
N GLU A 523 5.63 14.08 3.12
CA GLU A 523 6.61 14.04 2.02
C GLU A 523 6.65 15.28 1.13
N GLU A 524 5.98 16.37 1.55
CA GLU A 524 5.73 17.50 0.66
C GLU A 524 6.53 18.74 1.05
N GLN A 525 6.75 19.00 2.34
CA GLN A 525 7.19 20.30 2.81
C GLN A 525 8.33 20.22 3.80
N GLU A 526 9.23 21.20 3.72
CA GLU A 526 10.29 21.42 4.71
C GLU A 526 9.76 22.29 5.86
N GLY A 527 10.24 22.02 7.07
CA GLY A 527 9.93 22.85 8.23
C GLY A 527 10.00 22.08 9.55
N TYR A 528 9.63 22.79 10.62
CA TYR A 528 9.30 22.18 11.89
C TYR A 528 7.87 21.63 11.82
N SER A 529 7.67 20.40 12.24
CA SER A 529 6.36 19.73 12.28
C SER A 529 6.18 19.06 13.64
N PRO A 530 4.98 19.11 14.25
CA PRO A 530 4.74 18.47 15.55
C PRO A 530 4.96 16.96 15.49
N SER A 531 4.47 16.27 14.44
CA SER A 531 4.60 14.83 14.27
C SER A 531 6.07 14.40 14.13
N THR A 532 6.82 15.05 13.24
CA THR A 532 8.24 14.74 13.02
C THR A 532 9.04 15.04 14.28
N THR A 533 8.77 16.18 14.96
CA THR A 533 9.46 16.53 16.21
C THR A 533 9.16 15.54 17.33
N ALA A 534 7.92 15.05 17.43
CA ALA A 534 7.55 14.01 18.41
C ALA A 534 8.37 12.73 18.22
N ALA A 535 8.47 12.25 16.99
CA ALA A 535 9.25 11.06 16.67
C ALA A 535 10.76 11.25 16.97
N ILE A 536 11.33 12.43 16.63
CA ILE A 536 12.74 12.76 16.91
C ILE A 536 13.01 12.74 18.42
N ILE A 537 12.19 13.43 19.22
CA ILE A 537 12.36 13.48 20.67
C ILE A 537 12.30 12.07 21.27
N ALA A 538 11.29 11.30 20.92
CA ALA A 538 11.15 9.94 21.43
C ALA A 538 12.28 9.01 20.96
N GLY A 539 12.72 9.15 19.71
CA GLY A 539 13.85 8.40 19.17
C GLY A 539 15.18 8.74 19.84
N LEU A 540 15.43 10.02 20.17
CA LEU A 540 16.62 10.45 20.89
C LEU A 540 16.61 10.00 22.35
N GLU A 541 15.45 10.04 23.05
CA GLU A 541 15.31 9.48 24.40
C GLU A 541 15.59 7.98 24.42
N ALA A 542 15.02 7.23 23.48
CA ALA A 542 15.31 5.81 23.34
C ALA A 542 16.80 5.56 23.04
N ALA A 543 17.41 6.37 22.19
CA ALA A 543 18.84 6.28 21.88
C ALA A 543 19.73 6.60 23.09
N ALA A 544 19.35 7.56 23.92
CA ALA A 544 20.06 7.91 25.15
C ALA A 544 20.03 6.77 26.17
N ASP A 545 18.87 6.11 26.31
CA ASP A 545 18.74 4.91 27.16
C ASP A 545 19.61 3.75 26.63
N ILE A 546 19.56 3.48 25.32
CA ILE A 546 20.40 2.43 24.69
C ILE A 546 21.89 2.75 24.82
N ALA A 547 22.29 4.02 24.66
CA ALA A 547 23.66 4.47 24.83
C ALA A 547 24.13 4.28 26.28
N THR A 548 23.28 4.56 27.27
CA THR A 548 23.54 4.30 28.69
C THR A 548 23.76 2.81 28.93
N GLN A 549 22.92 1.96 28.36
CA GLN A 549 23.06 0.52 28.44
C GLN A 549 24.34 -0.01 27.77
N ALA A 550 24.85 0.70 26.74
CA ALA A 550 26.08 0.40 26.03
C ALA A 550 27.35 0.92 26.79
N GLY A 551 27.19 1.71 27.87
CA GLY A 551 28.28 2.37 28.55
C GLY A 551 28.84 3.59 27.80
N ASP A 552 28.12 4.11 26.79
CA ASP A 552 28.48 5.27 25.98
C ASP A 552 27.92 6.55 26.60
N ALA A 553 28.45 6.95 27.74
CA ALA A 553 27.95 8.10 28.50
C ALA A 553 27.98 9.43 27.73
N ALA A 554 28.93 9.58 26.80
CA ALA A 554 29.03 10.79 26.00
C ALA A 554 27.85 10.92 25.04
N SER A 555 27.55 9.88 24.30
CA SER A 555 26.41 9.85 23.38
C SER A 555 25.07 9.89 24.15
N ALA A 556 24.97 9.20 25.29
CA ALA A 556 23.77 9.24 26.13
C ALA A 556 23.42 10.68 26.53
N LYS A 557 24.45 11.44 27.00
CA LYS A 557 24.26 12.83 27.37
C LYS A 557 23.92 13.72 26.16
N ASP A 558 24.59 13.52 25.04
CA ASP A 558 24.37 14.30 23.81
C ASP A 558 22.92 14.12 23.29
N PHE A 559 22.45 12.88 23.18
CA PHE A 559 21.11 12.57 22.70
C PHE A 559 20.01 13.10 23.63
N ALA A 560 20.15 12.89 24.95
CA ALA A 560 19.22 13.43 25.93
C ALA A 560 19.17 14.98 25.89
N GLN A 561 20.30 15.64 25.78
CA GLN A 561 20.34 17.11 25.70
C GLN A 561 19.62 17.63 24.45
N HIS A 562 19.77 16.98 23.29
CA HIS A 562 19.05 17.38 22.07
C HIS A 562 17.56 17.12 22.20
N ALA A 563 17.14 16.00 22.81
CA ALA A 563 15.73 15.73 23.09
C ALA A 563 15.10 16.84 23.97
N ASP A 564 15.80 17.24 25.05
CA ASP A 564 15.40 18.34 25.92
C ASP A 564 15.30 19.67 25.16
N ASP A 565 16.34 20.03 24.40
CA ASP A 565 16.40 21.29 23.66
C ASP A 565 15.28 21.39 22.62
N TYR A 566 14.95 20.28 21.93
CA TYR A 566 13.85 20.23 20.97
C TYR A 566 12.50 20.33 21.65
N SER A 567 12.32 19.65 22.78
CA SER A 567 11.09 19.70 23.56
C SER A 567 10.83 21.10 24.15
N GLN A 568 11.87 21.78 24.64
CA GLN A 568 11.75 23.13 25.22
C GLN A 568 11.34 24.20 24.20
N LYS A 569 11.70 24.04 22.93
CA LYS A 569 11.40 25.00 21.87
C LYS A 569 10.14 24.65 21.09
N LEU A 570 9.50 23.54 21.40
CA LEU A 570 8.44 22.96 20.61
C LEU A 570 7.24 23.93 20.46
N GLU A 571 6.73 24.47 21.57
CA GLU A 571 5.59 25.37 21.54
C GLU A 571 5.93 26.71 20.87
N THR A 572 7.11 27.27 21.10
CA THR A 572 7.54 28.52 20.45
C THR A 572 7.56 28.38 18.94
N ARG A 573 7.96 27.20 18.43
CA ARG A 573 8.05 26.91 17.00
C ARG A 573 6.72 26.53 16.37
N LEU A 574 5.83 25.90 17.13
CA LEU A 574 4.70 25.15 16.56
C LEU A 574 3.34 25.53 17.11
N VAL A 575 3.24 26.23 18.25
CA VAL A 575 1.94 26.67 18.80
C VAL A 575 1.74 28.14 18.47
N THR A 576 0.86 28.44 17.53
CA THR A 576 0.46 29.82 17.30
C THR A 576 -0.59 30.27 18.32
N ALA A 577 -0.50 31.49 18.79
CA ALA A 577 -1.54 32.16 19.59
C ALA A 577 -2.40 33.10 18.74
N SER A 578 -2.06 33.27 17.49
CA SER A 578 -2.71 34.20 16.55
C SER A 578 -3.11 33.52 15.25
N GLY A 579 -3.32 32.19 15.30
CA GLY A 579 -3.71 31.40 14.13
C GLY A 579 -5.03 31.87 13.54
N LYS A 580 -5.14 31.79 12.22
CA LYS A 580 -6.22 32.43 11.46
C LYS A 580 -7.18 31.44 10.79
N VAL A 581 -7.09 30.18 11.14
CA VAL A 581 -7.97 29.15 10.58
C VAL A 581 -9.46 29.43 10.87
N MET A 582 -9.76 30.10 12.00
CA MET A 582 -11.12 30.50 12.38
C MET A 582 -11.56 31.87 11.79
N GLY A 583 -10.71 32.52 11.03
CA GLY A 583 -10.90 33.86 10.44
C GLY A 583 -9.94 34.90 11.03
N ASP A 584 -9.64 35.95 10.26
CA ASP A 584 -8.70 37.01 10.65
C ASP A 584 -9.13 37.79 11.92
N ASP A 585 -10.42 37.85 12.19
CA ASP A 585 -11.04 38.51 13.33
C ASP A 585 -11.20 37.58 14.55
N LYS A 586 -10.87 36.32 14.43
CA LYS A 586 -10.99 35.27 15.47
C LYS A 586 -9.72 34.49 15.64
N PRO A 587 -8.64 35.13 16.14
CA PRO A 587 -7.38 34.43 16.35
C PRO A 587 -7.57 33.26 17.32
N ALA A 588 -6.99 32.10 16.99
CA ALA A 588 -7.07 30.88 17.77
C ALA A 588 -5.67 30.35 18.12
N THR A 589 -5.59 29.62 19.24
CA THR A 589 -4.38 28.94 19.65
C THR A 589 -4.45 27.49 19.20
N TYR A 590 -3.46 27.03 18.45
CA TYR A 590 -3.35 25.63 18.02
C TYR A 590 -1.95 25.29 17.53
N TYR A 591 -1.63 24.00 17.48
CA TYR A 591 -0.45 23.50 16.78
C TYR A 591 -0.61 23.70 15.28
N LEU A 592 0.37 24.35 14.68
CA LEU A 592 0.51 24.44 13.23
C LEU A 592 0.87 23.06 12.66
N ARG A 593 0.38 22.75 11.46
CA ARG A 593 0.87 21.59 10.73
C ARG A 593 2.38 21.68 10.51
N ILE A 594 2.85 22.85 10.08
CA ILE A 594 4.27 23.10 9.80
C ILE A 594 4.61 24.57 10.04
N SER A 595 5.84 24.83 10.47
CA SER A 595 6.41 26.17 10.55
C SER A 595 7.78 26.20 9.88
N ARG A 596 8.05 27.21 9.07
CA ARG A 596 9.35 27.42 8.43
C ARG A 596 10.28 28.31 9.24
N THR A 597 9.82 28.81 10.37
CA THR A 597 10.54 29.73 11.23
C THR A 597 10.60 29.24 12.68
N GLU A 598 11.41 29.84 13.49
CA GLU A 598 11.49 29.61 14.94
C GLU A 598 10.32 30.22 15.73
N ASP A 599 9.37 30.91 15.07
CA ASP A 599 8.26 31.63 15.70
C ASP A 599 6.92 31.19 15.06
N ALA A 600 6.13 30.45 15.81
CA ALA A 600 4.82 29.97 15.37
C ALA A 600 3.82 31.08 15.07
N ASN A 601 4.00 32.31 15.56
CA ASN A 601 3.16 33.44 15.24
C ASN A 601 3.55 34.13 13.93
N ASN A 602 4.68 33.71 13.34
CA ASN A 602 5.16 34.15 12.04
C ASN A 602 5.71 32.95 11.25
N PRO A 603 4.91 31.90 10.97
CA PRO A 603 5.38 30.59 10.52
C PRO A 603 5.87 30.56 9.07
N GLY A 604 5.71 31.64 8.32
CA GLY A 604 6.03 31.70 6.90
C GLY A 604 4.86 31.29 6.02
N THR A 605 5.15 31.14 4.74
CA THR A 605 4.18 30.66 3.72
C THR A 605 4.67 29.32 3.21
N GLU A 606 3.74 28.46 2.90
CA GLU A 606 4.05 27.18 2.24
C GLU A 606 4.14 27.35 0.73
N ASP A 607 4.86 26.44 0.10
CA ASP A 607 4.91 26.36 -1.35
C ASP A 607 3.67 25.63 -1.89
N GLU A 608 3.54 25.59 -3.21
CA GLU A 608 2.50 24.84 -3.92
C GLU A 608 2.45 23.36 -3.49
N ARG A 609 1.25 22.81 -3.37
CA ARG A 609 0.97 21.45 -2.96
C ARG A 609 0.09 20.71 -3.94
N ASN A 610 0.61 19.66 -4.59
CA ASN A 610 -0.16 18.77 -5.47
C ASN A 610 -1.09 19.54 -6.41
N GLY A 611 -0.59 20.59 -7.05
CA GLY A 611 -1.33 21.47 -7.94
C GLY A 611 -2.07 22.63 -7.28
N HIS A 612 -2.09 22.71 -5.94
CA HIS A 612 -2.66 23.84 -5.19
C HIS A 612 -1.62 24.93 -4.96
N PRO A 613 -2.00 26.21 -5.05
CA PRO A 613 -1.09 27.29 -4.68
C PRO A 613 -0.75 27.22 -3.19
N GLY A 614 0.44 27.70 -2.83
CA GLY A 614 0.91 27.75 -1.46
C GLY A 614 -0.06 28.51 -0.54
N LEU A 615 -0.31 27.97 0.63
CA LEU A 615 -1.15 28.55 1.66
C LEU A 615 -0.29 28.91 2.87
N ARG A 616 -0.65 29.99 3.57
CA ARG A 616 0.04 30.38 4.80
C ARG A 616 -0.11 29.27 5.85
N SER A 617 0.98 28.97 6.55
CA SER A 617 1.00 27.92 7.58
C SER A 617 0.03 28.20 8.74
N ASP A 618 -0.27 29.48 9.04
CA ASP A 618 -1.24 29.87 10.07
C ASP A 618 -2.72 29.71 9.63
N LEU A 619 -2.97 29.19 8.45
CA LEU A 619 -4.29 28.78 7.95
C LEU A 619 -4.45 27.26 7.87
N MET A 620 -3.45 26.48 8.29
CA MET A 620 -3.49 25.03 8.18
C MET A 620 -3.26 24.34 9.51
N VAL A 621 -4.13 23.40 9.82
CA VAL A 621 -4.01 22.48 10.93
C VAL A 621 -4.17 21.06 10.42
N ASP A 622 -3.44 20.13 11.00
CA ASP A 622 -3.64 18.69 10.85
C ASP A 622 -3.68 18.03 12.24
N ALA A 623 -3.89 16.72 12.29
CA ALA A 623 -3.86 15.97 13.53
C ALA A 623 -2.45 15.47 13.93
N GLY A 624 -1.40 15.90 13.25
CA GLY A 624 -0.02 15.45 13.51
C GLY A 624 0.50 15.75 14.92
N PHE A 625 -0.03 16.77 15.58
CA PHE A 625 0.28 17.07 16.98
C PHE A 625 -0.13 15.95 17.95
N LEU A 626 -1.06 15.06 17.57
CA LEU A 626 -1.48 13.91 18.40
C LEU A 626 -0.33 12.91 18.60
N GLU A 627 0.67 12.90 17.72
CA GLU A 627 1.87 12.09 17.92
C GLU A 627 2.72 12.55 19.10
N LEU A 628 2.61 13.81 19.53
CA LEU A 628 3.21 14.28 20.78
C LEU A 628 2.67 13.50 22.00
N VAL A 629 1.38 13.23 22.01
CA VAL A 629 0.73 12.41 23.03
C VAL A 629 1.07 10.94 22.84
N ARG A 630 1.00 10.47 21.60
CA ARG A 630 1.23 9.07 21.24
C ARG A 630 2.61 8.59 21.66
N TYR A 631 3.67 9.36 21.38
CA TYR A 631 5.05 9.01 21.75
C TYR A 631 5.43 9.44 23.17
N GLY A 632 4.56 10.15 23.89
CA GLY A 632 4.77 10.52 25.29
C GLY A 632 5.54 11.82 25.51
N VAL A 633 5.58 12.72 24.51
CA VAL A 633 6.26 14.03 24.61
C VAL A 633 5.40 15.06 25.34
N ARG A 634 4.08 14.95 25.25
CA ARG A 634 3.11 15.77 25.97
C ARG A 634 2.02 14.92 26.58
N PRO A 635 1.44 15.31 27.74
CA PRO A 635 0.28 14.62 28.29
C PRO A 635 -0.96 14.88 27.43
N ALA A 636 -1.93 13.99 27.48
CA ALA A 636 -3.13 14.07 26.67
C ALA A 636 -4.04 15.26 27.02
N ASP A 637 -3.95 15.78 28.23
CA ASP A 637 -4.68 16.94 28.75
C ASP A 637 -3.89 18.26 28.66
N ASP A 638 -2.78 18.28 27.90
CA ASP A 638 -2.09 19.53 27.58
C ASP A 638 -3.03 20.52 26.91
N SER A 639 -3.05 21.76 27.42
CA SER A 639 -4.02 22.78 26.97
C SER A 639 -3.89 23.16 25.49
N ASN A 640 -2.70 23.05 24.89
CA ASN A 640 -2.48 23.33 23.47
C ASN A 640 -2.94 22.15 22.61
N ILE A 641 -2.78 20.92 23.11
CA ILE A 641 -3.34 19.71 22.48
C ILE A 641 -4.87 19.84 22.44
N GLU A 642 -5.53 20.12 23.59
CA GLU A 642 -7.00 20.23 23.65
C GLU A 642 -7.55 21.34 22.74
N LYS A 643 -6.90 22.52 22.71
CA LYS A 643 -7.29 23.63 21.80
C LYS A 643 -7.14 23.22 20.34
N SER A 644 -6.06 22.50 20.01
CA SER A 644 -5.84 22.03 18.63
C SER A 644 -6.86 20.99 18.21
N VAL A 645 -7.25 20.08 19.12
CA VAL A 645 -8.34 19.12 18.88
C VAL A 645 -9.65 19.85 18.59
N GLN A 646 -9.97 20.94 19.33
CA GLN A 646 -11.18 21.73 19.08
C GLN A 646 -11.17 22.35 17.67
N VAL A 647 -10.03 22.82 17.20
CA VAL A 647 -9.89 23.39 15.85
C VAL A 647 -10.02 22.30 14.78
N VAL A 648 -9.37 21.14 14.96
CA VAL A 648 -9.49 20.00 14.04
C VAL A 648 -10.93 19.50 13.95
N ASP A 649 -11.67 19.54 15.07
CA ASP A 649 -13.04 19.04 15.16
C ASP A 649 -14.09 20.05 14.64
N ASP A 650 -13.70 21.28 14.30
CA ASP A 650 -14.64 22.31 13.86
C ASP A 650 -15.12 22.07 12.41
N GLN A 651 -16.32 21.51 12.31
CA GLN A 651 -16.98 21.25 11.03
C GLN A 651 -17.60 22.48 10.38
N SER A 652 -17.61 23.63 11.06
CA SER A 652 -18.10 24.91 10.51
C SER A 652 -17.07 25.57 9.59
N LEU A 653 -15.83 25.13 9.61
CA LEU A 653 -14.77 25.62 8.73
C LEU A 653 -15.11 25.37 7.25
N PRO A 654 -14.75 26.28 6.35
CA PRO A 654 -14.88 26.06 4.92
C PRO A 654 -14.04 24.84 4.48
N ASP A 655 -14.46 24.17 3.41
CA ASP A 655 -13.89 22.88 2.98
C ASP A 655 -12.36 22.89 2.83
N ASN A 656 -11.81 23.97 2.31
CA ASN A 656 -10.34 24.11 2.12
C ASN A 656 -9.54 24.25 3.43
N LEU A 657 -10.20 24.41 4.59
CA LEU A 657 -9.56 24.48 5.91
C LEU A 657 -10.00 23.35 6.83
N ARG A 658 -11.13 22.72 6.52
CA ARG A 658 -11.75 21.69 7.36
C ARG A 658 -10.99 20.37 7.27
N VAL A 659 -10.80 19.73 8.43
CA VAL A 659 -10.10 18.44 8.56
C VAL A 659 -11.08 17.31 8.87
N ARG A 660 -12.06 17.52 9.75
CA ARG A 660 -13.02 16.50 10.19
C ARG A 660 -14.26 16.43 9.32
N TYR A 661 -14.67 15.21 8.98
CA TYR A 661 -15.91 14.85 8.30
C TYR A 661 -16.62 13.73 9.07
N ASP A 662 -17.93 13.82 9.20
CA ASP A 662 -18.74 12.81 9.89
C ASP A 662 -19.47 11.93 8.87
N PHE A 663 -19.33 10.62 9.02
CA PHE A 663 -19.92 9.60 8.16
C PHE A 663 -21.12 8.97 8.85
N HIS A 664 -22.21 8.79 8.11
CA HIS A 664 -23.43 8.16 8.58
C HIS A 664 -23.66 6.85 7.83
N PHE A 665 -23.32 5.74 8.48
CA PHE A 665 -23.52 4.40 7.91
C PHE A 665 -24.89 3.84 8.27
N ALA A 666 -25.50 3.09 7.35
CA ALA A 666 -26.79 2.46 7.57
C ALA A 666 -26.73 1.50 8.76
N GLY A 667 -27.68 1.64 9.70
CA GLY A 667 -27.74 0.81 10.91
C GLY A 667 -26.76 1.20 12.02
N VAL A 668 -25.96 2.27 11.85
CA VAL A 668 -25.06 2.81 12.88
C VAL A 668 -25.65 4.10 13.42
N PRO A 669 -26.03 4.17 14.71
CA PRO A 669 -26.76 5.32 15.26
C PRO A 669 -25.90 6.58 15.42
N GLN A 670 -24.59 6.42 15.70
CA GLN A 670 -23.67 7.55 15.84
C GLN A 670 -22.98 7.89 14.52
N ALA A 671 -22.56 9.13 14.38
CA ALA A 671 -21.68 9.55 13.32
C ALA A 671 -20.25 9.00 13.57
N ILE A 672 -19.60 8.55 12.54
CA ILE A 672 -18.21 8.09 12.56
C ILE A 672 -17.32 9.24 12.09
N PRO A 673 -16.39 9.74 12.92
CA PRO A 673 -15.48 10.80 12.52
C PRO A 673 -14.37 10.24 11.62
N GLY A 674 -14.13 10.94 10.52
CA GLY A 674 -12.97 10.74 9.66
C GLY A 674 -12.22 12.05 9.45
N PHE A 675 -10.94 11.97 9.12
CA PHE A 675 -10.08 13.15 9.05
C PHE A 675 -9.25 13.15 7.78
N ARG A 676 -9.10 14.32 7.17
CA ARG A 676 -8.12 14.56 6.10
C ARG A 676 -6.72 14.72 6.68
N ARG A 677 -5.70 14.62 5.84
CA ARG A 677 -4.32 14.91 6.26
C ARG A 677 -4.23 16.34 6.81
N TYR A 678 -4.73 17.31 6.05
CA TYR A 678 -4.81 18.73 6.43
C TYR A 678 -5.80 19.46 5.52
N GLY A 679 -6.14 20.69 5.87
CA GLY A 679 -6.92 21.58 4.99
C GLY A 679 -6.08 22.00 3.78
N ASN A 680 -6.72 22.20 2.62
CA ASN A 680 -6.08 22.53 1.33
C ASN A 680 -5.16 21.40 0.77
N ASP A 681 -5.33 20.18 1.23
CA ASP A 681 -4.61 19.02 0.69
C ASP A 681 -5.05 18.74 -0.76
N GLY A 682 -4.10 18.70 -1.68
CA GLY A 682 -4.34 18.40 -3.09
C GLY A 682 -4.11 16.94 -3.47
N TYR A 683 -3.70 16.06 -2.53
CA TYR A 683 -3.42 14.67 -2.82
C TYR A 683 -4.68 13.82 -2.76
N GLY A 684 -5.46 13.80 -3.84
CA GLY A 684 -6.70 13.04 -3.96
C GLY A 684 -7.46 13.34 -5.24
N ASP A 685 -8.61 12.70 -5.40
CA ASP A 685 -9.45 12.81 -6.59
C ASP A 685 -9.89 14.24 -6.87
N LYS A 686 -10.25 14.50 -8.12
CA LYS A 686 -10.77 15.81 -8.54
C LYS A 686 -12.19 16.04 -8.03
N THR A 687 -12.46 17.25 -7.54
CA THR A 687 -13.83 17.64 -7.16
C THR A 687 -14.77 17.76 -8.36
N SER A 688 -14.24 17.94 -9.56
CA SER A 688 -15.01 17.90 -10.82
C SER A 688 -15.31 16.47 -11.30
N GLY A 689 -14.66 15.47 -10.72
CA GLY A 689 -14.69 14.05 -11.12
C GLY A 689 -13.41 13.58 -11.78
N GLY A 690 -13.09 12.30 -11.57
CA GLY A 690 -11.87 11.65 -12.05
C GLY A 690 -10.75 11.64 -11.02
N ASP A 691 -9.71 10.89 -11.33
CA ASP A 691 -8.64 10.54 -10.43
C ASP A 691 -7.57 11.62 -10.28
N TYR A 692 -6.71 11.43 -9.29
CA TYR A 692 -5.52 12.25 -9.06
C TYR A 692 -4.55 12.19 -10.26
N ALA A 693 -4.03 13.34 -10.66
CA ALA A 693 -2.94 13.42 -11.63
C ALA A 693 -3.17 12.58 -12.91
N VAL A 694 -4.39 12.60 -13.47
CA VAL A 694 -4.74 11.86 -14.70
C VAL A 694 -3.66 12.03 -15.77
N ASN A 695 -3.14 10.91 -16.28
CA ASN A 695 -1.99 10.89 -17.20
C ASN A 695 -0.76 11.65 -16.66
N GLY A 696 -0.56 11.69 -15.34
CA GLY A 696 0.49 12.43 -14.66
C GLY A 696 0.31 13.96 -14.69
N GLN A 697 -0.90 14.46 -14.97
CA GLN A 697 -1.21 15.88 -15.00
C GLN A 697 -2.01 16.29 -13.75
N MET A 698 -1.38 17.06 -12.87
CA MET A 698 -2.06 17.64 -11.71
C MET A 698 -2.98 18.79 -12.10
N SER A 699 -4.05 19.00 -11.35
CA SER A 699 -5.01 20.09 -11.53
C SER A 699 -5.36 20.74 -10.20
N ALA A 700 -5.80 22.01 -10.24
CA ALA A 700 -6.10 22.80 -9.05
C ALA A 700 -7.37 22.36 -8.31
N ASP A 701 -8.17 21.47 -8.89
CA ASP A 701 -9.39 20.91 -8.30
C ASP A 701 -9.18 19.54 -7.65
N GLN A 702 -7.94 19.04 -7.61
CA GLN A 702 -7.57 17.87 -6.82
C GLN A 702 -7.76 18.16 -5.33
N ARG A 703 -8.20 17.15 -4.59
CA ARG A 703 -8.55 17.32 -3.18
C ARG A 703 -8.29 16.03 -2.42
N GLY A 704 -7.38 16.08 -1.45
CA GLY A 704 -7.14 15.00 -0.52
C GLY A 704 -8.41 14.61 0.22
N ARG A 705 -8.71 13.30 0.27
CA ARG A 705 -9.90 12.75 0.92
C ARG A 705 -9.62 12.41 2.37
N VAL A 706 -10.60 11.89 3.07
CA VAL A 706 -10.46 11.37 4.43
C VAL A 706 -9.61 10.09 4.43
N TRP A 707 -8.68 10.01 5.38
CA TRP A 707 -7.79 8.86 5.57
C TRP A 707 -8.22 8.05 6.80
N PRO A 708 -8.60 6.78 6.66
CA PRO A 708 -9.02 5.96 7.80
C PRO A 708 -7.97 5.80 8.91
N ILE A 709 -6.66 5.94 8.61
CA ILE A 709 -5.61 5.92 9.64
C ILE A 709 -5.84 6.95 10.73
N PHE A 710 -6.36 8.13 10.40
CA PHE A 710 -6.59 9.18 11.40
C PHE A 710 -7.77 8.90 12.31
N THR A 711 -8.73 8.09 11.87
CA THR A 711 -9.77 7.56 12.74
C THR A 711 -9.13 6.68 13.83
N GLY A 712 -8.15 5.86 13.46
CA GLY A 712 -7.36 5.07 14.41
C GLY A 712 -6.46 5.92 15.31
N GLU A 713 -5.70 6.88 14.75
CA GLU A 713 -4.86 7.82 15.52
C GLU A 713 -5.69 8.60 16.54
N ARG A 714 -6.89 9.04 16.17
CA ARG A 714 -7.80 9.73 17.09
C ARG A 714 -8.28 8.79 18.19
N GLY A 715 -8.59 7.52 17.87
CA GLY A 715 -8.93 6.51 18.89
C GLY A 715 -7.83 6.31 19.92
N HIS A 716 -6.56 6.33 19.51
CA HIS A 716 -5.41 6.30 20.43
C HIS A 716 -5.32 7.53 21.32
N TYR A 717 -5.61 8.73 20.80
CA TYR A 717 -5.65 9.95 21.60
C TYR A 717 -6.75 9.90 22.66
N GLU A 718 -7.96 9.47 22.31
CA GLU A 718 -9.07 9.34 23.27
C GLU A 718 -8.71 8.33 24.37
N LEU A 719 -8.09 7.21 24.00
CA LEU A 719 -7.59 6.25 24.99
C LEU A 719 -6.52 6.86 25.90
N ALA A 720 -5.55 7.60 25.34
CA ALA A 720 -4.50 8.26 26.12
C ALA A 720 -5.11 9.21 27.15
N ARG A 721 -6.08 10.05 26.72
CA ARG A 721 -6.79 10.98 27.58
C ARG A 721 -7.53 10.28 28.73
N ASP A 722 -8.18 9.15 28.45
CA ASP A 722 -8.89 8.40 29.46
C ASP A 722 -7.94 7.61 30.39
N ALA A 723 -6.85 7.07 29.84
CA ALA A 723 -5.85 6.31 30.61
C ALA A 723 -5.04 7.20 31.57
N GLU A 724 -4.86 8.49 31.25
CA GLU A 724 -4.12 9.45 32.08
C GLU A 724 -4.98 10.07 33.19
N LYS A 725 -6.30 9.88 33.16
CA LYS A 725 -7.19 10.28 34.26
C LYS A 725 -6.91 9.50 35.55
N ALA A 726 -7.26 10.10 36.69
CA ALA A 726 -7.22 9.39 37.95
C ALA A 726 -8.11 8.14 37.93
N GLY A 727 -7.52 6.96 38.04
CA GLY A 727 -8.23 5.68 37.96
C GLY A 727 -8.07 4.96 36.62
N GLY A 728 -7.48 5.59 35.62
CA GLY A 728 -7.26 5.02 34.27
C GLY A 728 -8.54 4.86 33.45
N ALA A 729 -8.41 4.35 32.23
CA ALA A 729 -9.53 4.12 31.33
C ALA A 729 -10.49 3.04 31.88
N THR A 730 -11.79 3.35 31.92
CA THR A 730 -12.86 2.43 32.35
C THR A 730 -13.34 1.53 31.21
N ASP A 731 -14.15 0.51 31.53
CA ASP A 731 -14.80 -0.32 30.49
C ASP A 731 -15.75 0.51 29.61
N ALA A 732 -16.38 1.54 30.16
CA ALA A 732 -17.26 2.43 29.41
C ALA A 732 -16.47 3.30 28.43
N ASP A 733 -15.30 3.80 28.84
CA ASP A 733 -14.41 4.56 27.94
C ASP A 733 -13.91 3.67 26.79
N ILE A 734 -13.47 2.46 27.10
CA ILE A 734 -13.07 1.46 26.09
C ILE A 734 -14.21 1.18 25.11
N GLN A 735 -15.43 0.98 25.61
CA GLN A 735 -16.60 0.72 24.76
C GLN A 735 -16.93 1.94 23.85
N ALA A 736 -16.85 3.16 24.39
CA ALA A 736 -17.10 4.37 23.58
C ALA A 736 -16.08 4.52 22.43
N ILE A 737 -14.81 4.19 22.67
CA ILE A 737 -13.77 4.20 21.63
C ILE A 737 -14.04 3.09 20.61
N ARG A 738 -14.43 1.90 21.04
CA ARG A 738 -14.81 0.80 20.14
C ARG A 738 -15.99 1.17 19.25
N ASP A 739 -17.08 1.67 19.83
CA ASP A 739 -18.31 2.03 19.12
C ASP A 739 -18.07 3.10 18.04
N THR A 740 -17.06 3.95 18.24
CA THR A 740 -16.78 5.08 17.35
C THR A 740 -15.60 4.79 16.41
N TYR A 741 -14.42 4.54 16.95
CA TYR A 741 -13.18 4.52 16.15
C TYR A 741 -12.87 3.14 15.60
N VAL A 742 -13.02 2.08 16.40
CA VAL A 742 -12.84 0.70 15.91
C VAL A 742 -13.91 0.39 14.88
N LYS A 743 -15.17 0.66 15.22
CA LYS A 743 -16.31 0.49 14.31
C LYS A 743 -16.15 1.30 13.03
N GLY A 744 -15.62 2.51 13.14
CA GLY A 744 -15.34 3.38 11.99
C GLY A 744 -14.34 2.75 11.02
N MET A 745 -13.21 2.26 11.52
CA MET A 745 -12.21 1.60 10.68
C MET A 745 -12.77 0.34 10.02
N GLU A 746 -13.56 -0.46 10.73
CA GLU A 746 -14.22 -1.65 10.17
C GLU A 746 -15.22 -1.29 9.05
N LEU A 747 -15.91 -0.17 9.15
CA LEU A 747 -16.88 0.30 8.15
C LEU A 747 -16.22 0.91 6.89
N PHE A 748 -14.97 1.36 7.00
CA PHE A 748 -14.20 1.85 5.86
C PHE A 748 -13.56 0.73 5.03
N ALA A 749 -13.50 -0.49 5.54
CA ALA A 749 -12.99 -1.64 4.79
C ALA A 749 -13.95 -2.02 3.66
N ASN A 750 -13.40 -2.45 2.52
CA ASN A 750 -14.19 -2.97 1.42
C ASN A 750 -14.68 -4.42 1.70
N GLU A 751 -15.38 -5.03 0.75
CA GLU A 751 -15.93 -6.39 0.89
C GLU A 751 -14.87 -7.48 1.10
N GLY A 752 -13.64 -7.27 0.58
CA GLY A 752 -12.49 -8.15 0.81
C GLY A 752 -11.74 -7.84 2.10
N LEU A 753 -12.30 -6.98 2.97
CA LEU A 753 -11.71 -6.52 4.23
C LEU A 753 -10.36 -5.79 4.02
N MET A 754 -10.20 -5.09 2.89
CA MET A 754 -9.05 -4.26 2.60
C MET A 754 -9.31 -2.83 3.06
N LEU A 755 -8.42 -2.28 3.87
CA LEU A 755 -8.49 -0.89 4.35
C LEU A 755 -7.79 0.05 3.36
N PRO A 756 -8.49 1.08 2.87
CA PRO A 756 -7.93 2.01 1.91
C PRO A 756 -7.02 3.07 2.56
N GLU A 757 -6.26 3.74 1.72
CA GLU A 757 -5.59 5.00 2.04
C GLU A 757 -6.60 6.12 2.24
N GLN A 758 -7.53 6.29 1.29
CA GLN A 758 -8.52 7.35 1.30
C GLN A 758 -9.93 6.82 1.06
N VAL A 759 -10.92 7.49 1.67
CA VAL A 759 -12.34 7.22 1.46
C VAL A 759 -13.07 8.46 0.96
N PHE A 760 -14.09 8.27 0.13
CA PHE A 760 -14.91 9.36 -0.37
C PHE A 760 -15.72 10.01 0.76
N ASP A 761 -15.56 11.30 0.92
CA ASP A 761 -16.13 12.12 2.02
C ASP A 761 -17.35 12.95 1.60
N GLY A 762 -17.93 12.67 0.43
CA GLY A 762 -19.15 13.31 -0.06
C GLY A 762 -18.95 14.70 -0.69
N VAL A 763 -17.70 15.19 -0.82
CA VAL A 763 -17.41 16.49 -1.41
C VAL A 763 -17.07 16.37 -2.90
N GLY A 764 -17.74 17.15 -3.74
CA GLY A 764 -17.55 17.15 -5.20
C GLY A 764 -18.19 15.95 -5.90
N SER A 765 -17.73 15.66 -7.11
CA SER A 765 -18.23 14.55 -7.91
C SER A 765 -17.65 13.20 -7.44
N ASN A 766 -18.45 12.16 -7.50
CA ASN A 766 -18.02 10.78 -7.29
C ASN A 766 -17.78 10.01 -8.62
N GLN A 767 -17.85 10.71 -9.75
CA GLN A 767 -17.70 10.12 -11.07
C GLN A 767 -16.21 10.04 -11.48
N PRO A 768 -15.81 9.04 -12.28
CA PRO A 768 -16.66 8.01 -12.94
C PRO A 768 -16.94 6.78 -12.07
N HIS A 769 -16.42 6.69 -10.85
CA HIS A 769 -16.41 5.47 -10.04
C HIS A 769 -17.70 5.22 -9.23
N ASP A 770 -18.62 6.20 -9.17
CA ASP A 770 -19.87 6.11 -8.41
C ASP A 770 -19.68 5.85 -6.90
N TYR A 771 -18.59 6.36 -6.30
CA TYR A 771 -18.31 6.17 -4.88
C TYR A 771 -19.48 6.56 -3.99
N THR A 772 -19.77 5.71 -3.02
CA THR A 772 -20.62 6.06 -1.90
C THR A 772 -19.80 6.66 -0.75
N MET A 773 -20.43 7.48 0.10
CA MET A 773 -19.73 8.10 1.24
C MET A 773 -19.15 7.03 2.18
N GLY A 774 -17.86 7.13 2.49
CA GLY A 774 -17.10 6.15 3.28
C GLY A 774 -16.51 4.98 2.50
N GLN A 775 -16.81 4.86 1.22
CA GLN A 775 -16.18 3.88 0.34
C GLN A 775 -14.74 4.30 0.00
N GLY A 776 -13.82 3.36 -0.07
CA GLY A 776 -12.47 3.59 -0.57
C GLY A 776 -12.50 4.20 -1.97
N THR A 777 -11.71 5.25 -2.18
CA THR A 777 -11.47 5.82 -3.51
C THR A 777 -10.45 4.97 -4.28
N ASP A 778 -10.08 5.36 -5.49
CA ASP A 778 -9.05 4.67 -6.27
C ASP A 778 -7.61 5.00 -5.78
N SER A 779 -7.47 5.42 -4.52
CA SER A 779 -6.23 5.50 -3.76
C SER A 779 -5.70 4.10 -3.40
N ALA A 780 -4.52 4.01 -2.80
CA ALA A 780 -3.93 2.71 -2.45
C ALA A 780 -4.85 1.89 -1.54
N THR A 781 -5.23 0.69 -1.98
CA THR A 781 -6.02 -0.27 -1.21
C THR A 781 -5.50 -1.69 -1.47
N PRO A 782 -5.02 -2.44 -0.44
CA PRO A 782 -4.90 -2.01 0.96
C PRO A 782 -3.71 -1.08 1.20
N LEU A 783 -3.83 -0.14 2.15
CA LEU A 783 -2.66 0.55 2.71
C LEU A 783 -2.18 -0.20 3.97
N ALA A 784 -0.93 -0.62 3.99
CA ALA A 784 -0.38 -1.37 5.13
C ALA A 784 -0.43 -0.58 6.43
N TRP A 785 -0.16 0.72 6.41
CA TRP A 785 -0.26 1.58 7.57
C TRP A 785 -1.68 1.63 8.15
N THR A 786 -2.73 1.68 7.32
CA THR A 786 -4.12 1.68 7.82
C THR A 786 -4.45 0.37 8.56
N HIS A 787 -4.07 -0.79 8.01
CA HIS A 787 -4.22 -2.08 8.68
C HIS A 787 -3.40 -2.17 9.98
N ALA A 788 -2.18 -1.63 9.96
CA ALA A 788 -1.33 -1.59 11.14
C ALA A 788 -1.92 -0.72 12.25
N GLU A 789 -2.49 0.44 11.91
CA GLU A 789 -3.12 1.34 12.86
C GLU A 789 -4.32 0.69 13.55
N TYR A 790 -5.15 -0.03 12.79
CA TYR A 790 -6.28 -0.77 13.34
C TYR A 790 -5.83 -1.82 14.38
N ILE A 791 -4.84 -2.64 14.05
CA ILE A 791 -4.31 -3.66 14.97
C ILE A 791 -3.73 -3.02 16.24
N LYS A 792 -2.96 -1.93 16.08
CA LYS A 792 -2.35 -1.22 17.22
C LYS A 792 -3.41 -0.59 18.13
N LEU A 793 -4.50 -0.07 17.55
CA LEU A 793 -5.62 0.45 18.33
C LEU A 793 -6.27 -0.66 19.17
N LEU A 794 -6.58 -1.82 18.59
CA LEU A 794 -7.12 -2.96 19.34
C LEU A 794 -6.20 -3.41 20.48
N ARG A 795 -4.89 -3.44 20.22
CA ARG A 795 -3.90 -3.77 21.25
C ARG A 795 -3.86 -2.73 22.36
N SER A 796 -3.92 -1.45 22.02
CA SER A 796 -3.94 -0.35 22.98
C SER A 796 -5.19 -0.41 23.87
N LEU A 797 -6.35 -0.69 23.30
CA LEU A 797 -7.61 -0.85 24.05
C LEU A 797 -7.54 -2.02 25.03
N ARG A 798 -7.00 -3.18 24.60
CA ARG A 798 -6.82 -4.34 25.48
C ARG A 798 -5.89 -4.03 26.65
N ASP A 799 -4.77 -3.38 26.35
CA ASP A 799 -3.75 -3.05 27.35
C ASP A 799 -4.12 -1.80 28.18
N ARG A 800 -5.20 -1.06 27.79
CA ARG A 800 -5.68 0.22 28.36
C ARG A 800 -4.60 1.30 28.40
N GLN A 801 -3.70 1.26 27.43
CA GLN A 801 -2.64 2.26 27.24
C GLN A 801 -2.15 2.21 25.78
N VAL A 802 -1.64 3.34 25.30
CA VAL A 802 -1.14 3.44 23.94
C VAL A 802 0.03 2.47 23.72
N TRP A 803 -0.13 1.54 22.77
CA TRP A 803 0.77 0.41 22.55
C TRP A 803 2.19 0.84 22.14
N ASP A 804 2.31 1.84 21.29
CA ASP A 804 3.60 2.32 20.77
C ASP A 804 4.14 3.56 21.50
N ARG A 805 3.57 3.91 22.69
CA ARG A 805 4.12 4.93 23.56
C ARG A 805 5.49 4.50 24.09
N ASN A 806 6.47 5.37 23.97
CA ASN A 806 7.76 5.15 24.59
C ASN A 806 7.71 5.52 26.09
N ALA A 807 7.94 4.53 26.96
CA ALA A 807 7.80 4.73 28.39
C ALA A 807 8.83 5.73 28.97
N THR A 808 10.08 5.69 28.49
CA THR A 808 11.14 6.60 28.93
C THR A 808 10.79 8.04 28.57
N THR A 809 10.33 8.27 27.35
CA THR A 809 9.87 9.60 26.89
C THR A 809 8.68 10.08 27.73
N PHE A 810 7.69 9.22 27.97
CA PHE A 810 6.51 9.60 28.76
C PHE A 810 6.86 9.92 30.22
N ASP A 811 7.70 9.13 30.85
CA ASP A 811 8.15 9.37 32.24
C ASP A 811 8.95 10.67 32.35
N HIS A 812 9.72 11.04 31.33
CA HIS A 812 10.53 12.24 31.31
C HIS A 812 9.71 13.52 30.99
N PHE A 813 8.90 13.49 29.92
CA PHE A 813 8.29 14.71 29.39
C PHE A 813 6.82 14.92 29.73
N ALA A 814 6.02 13.88 29.96
CA ALA A 814 4.58 14.00 30.09
C ALA A 814 4.03 13.63 31.48
N LYS A 815 4.63 12.65 32.17
CA LYS A 815 4.09 12.11 33.42
C LYS A 815 4.12 13.13 34.54
N GLY A 816 2.91 13.47 35.04
CA GLY A 816 2.75 14.38 36.18
C GLY A 816 3.07 15.84 35.91
N LYS A 817 3.04 16.24 34.65
CA LYS A 817 3.24 17.65 34.23
C LYS A 817 1.93 18.37 33.99
#